data_b92e81930d905c1b87f0fdaeaf5b3b6c
#
_entry.id   b92e81930d905c1b87f0fdaeaf5b3b6c
#
_cell.length_a   1.000
_cell.length_b   1.000
_cell.length_c   1.000
_cell.angle_alpha   90.00
_cell.angle_beta   90.00
_cell.angle_gamma   90.00
#
_symmetry.space_group_name_H-M   'P 1'
#
loop_
_entity.id
_entity.type
_entity.pdbx_description
1 polymer ?
#
loop_
_entity_poly.entity_id
_entity_poly.type
_entity_poly.pdbx_seq_one_letter_code
_entity_poly.pdbx_strand_id
1 'polypeptide(L)'
;MTEPELVALLSQAEDDAATYNGEFSTENTKYLAAYLGNKTGEFSAIPNQSSVVSTDIADVVEADMPSLARIFLGSGDVVTFTPNTESEAEIQEAKEKTKYVNWIVRSQPESFSIIHNWLKDAEIQKNGVVKYFIEEQKDVEVVEYEGVDAEEVQAIIESLKGSKVDKVKVEVSEQEEVEVMGATPNDAATFDIKFRVTTEKQKVCIINVPPELFLITRNARSLDDAELVGDRVRKTRGELLSEGFDRELIEQLSTIDEEDNRNSNLNTIRNEDQGGANFDTNINNWASETVEISDLYVKIDFDGDGIAERRHVMLSGNKVLVNEYFNHVPYASLSAVLMPHKAIGRSRAEITYPYQLQKTALQRGINDNIYMVNNPRNVVHPDVDLDDMLTVRTNGIIRLEEDTQILPGNAVFPLSIPYIGQQALQVIQYVDSTRAQTTGSLMANQGLEADKLNQETATRFNGVKDSSDAKIELIARNYGETGFRKLYEGIAWLVSRYQNSETEFRVLGKALTVNPKAWKYAHHVQSNVGLGAGDNEKSLETLQGIYGIQQSLIQQGSTLADEKDVYNTLSRIVEGAGFPRVNEFFNDPEEDTETLKAENEILNKMVVQLQEQAQMMQNPLAEAEQIKQEAFLVKAQSDAQIKVAQLQSDNEQFQAKLMADSKKASEDLALKLTELELKA
;
A
#
# COMPACT_ATOMS: atom_id res chain seq x y z
N MET A 1 1.89 -31.70 25.13
CA MET A 1 3.02 -31.94 24.18
C MET A 1 4.31 -31.43 24.82
N THR A 2 5.41 -32.14 24.70
CA THR A 2 6.74 -31.64 25.17
C THR A 2 7.41 -30.78 24.09
N GLU A 3 8.35 -29.93 24.48
CA GLU A 3 9.06 -29.04 23.52
C GLU A 3 9.79 -29.86 22.42
N PRO A 4 10.50 -30.96 22.69
CA PRO A 4 11.11 -31.78 21.64
C PRO A 4 10.12 -32.41 20.66
N GLU A 5 8.95 -32.80 21.15
CA GLU A 5 7.86 -33.36 20.31
C GLU A 5 7.28 -32.26 19.40
N LEU A 6 7.11 -31.05 19.94
CA LEU A 6 6.67 -29.89 19.19
C LEU A 6 7.66 -29.53 18.06
N VAL A 7 8.95 -29.46 18.39
CA VAL A 7 9.99 -29.16 17.39
C VAL A 7 10.02 -30.19 16.28
N ALA A 8 9.95 -31.50 16.61
CA ALA A 8 9.96 -32.56 15.62
C ALA A 8 8.75 -32.48 14.67
N LEU A 9 7.55 -32.20 15.21
CA LEU A 9 6.34 -32.05 14.42
C LEU A 9 6.40 -30.82 13.51
N LEU A 10 6.86 -29.70 14.07
CA LEU A 10 6.96 -28.44 13.31
C LEU A 10 8.03 -28.50 12.24
N SER A 11 9.19 -29.10 12.50
CA SER A 11 10.23 -29.28 11.48
C SER A 11 9.71 -30.09 10.30
N GLN A 12 8.97 -31.16 10.54
CA GLN A 12 8.37 -31.96 9.47
C GLN A 12 7.33 -31.14 8.68
N ALA A 13 6.44 -30.42 9.35
CA ALA A 13 5.42 -29.60 8.70
C ALA A 13 6.03 -28.42 7.92
N GLU A 14 7.10 -27.85 8.45
CA GLU A 14 7.87 -26.80 7.76
C GLU A 14 8.58 -27.33 6.52
N ASP A 15 9.22 -28.49 6.59
CA ASP A 15 9.87 -29.13 5.45
C ASP A 15 8.88 -29.46 4.32
N ASP A 16 7.70 -29.96 4.67
CA ASP A 16 6.61 -30.21 3.71
C ASP A 16 6.14 -28.91 3.05
N ALA A 17 5.96 -27.84 3.83
CA ALA A 17 5.58 -26.52 3.33
C ALA A 17 6.69 -25.89 2.47
N ALA A 18 7.95 -26.02 2.88
CA ALA A 18 9.11 -25.53 2.13
C ALA A 18 9.27 -26.27 0.79
N THR A 19 9.06 -27.59 0.77
CA THR A 19 9.05 -28.38 -0.47
C THR A 19 7.96 -27.91 -1.43
N TYR A 20 6.76 -27.67 -0.92
CA TYR A 20 5.65 -27.14 -1.71
C TYR A 20 5.96 -25.73 -2.24
N ASN A 21 6.53 -24.85 -1.43
CA ASN A 21 6.97 -23.53 -1.87
C ASN A 21 8.10 -23.63 -2.92
N GLY A 22 9.02 -24.59 -2.78
CA GLY A 22 10.09 -24.82 -3.74
C GLY A 22 9.59 -25.11 -5.17
N GLU A 23 8.45 -25.83 -5.31
CA GLU A 23 7.80 -26.03 -6.60
C GLU A 23 7.39 -24.71 -7.24
N PHE A 24 6.79 -23.79 -6.48
CA PHE A 24 6.41 -22.46 -6.96
C PHE A 24 7.63 -21.55 -7.18
N SER A 25 8.60 -21.61 -6.30
CA SER A 25 9.81 -20.79 -6.39
C SER A 25 10.55 -21.04 -7.72
N THR A 26 10.63 -22.30 -8.15
CA THR A 26 11.22 -22.66 -9.45
C THR A 26 10.46 -22.04 -10.63
N GLU A 27 9.13 -22.04 -10.60
CA GLU A 27 8.32 -21.41 -11.65
C GLU A 27 8.39 -19.88 -11.58
N ASN A 28 8.31 -19.31 -10.38
CA ASN A 28 8.41 -17.87 -10.16
C ASN A 28 9.76 -17.31 -10.64
N THR A 29 10.84 -18.09 -10.48
CA THR A 29 12.17 -17.76 -11.01
C THR A 29 12.14 -17.58 -12.53
N LYS A 30 11.45 -18.48 -13.26
CA LYS A 30 11.29 -18.36 -14.72
C LYS A 30 10.49 -17.11 -15.11
N TYR A 31 9.41 -16.81 -14.38
CA TYR A 31 8.55 -15.64 -14.67
C TYR A 31 9.28 -14.34 -14.38
N LEU A 32 10.02 -14.26 -13.26
CA LEU A 32 10.82 -13.09 -12.93
C LEU A 32 11.97 -12.88 -13.93
N ALA A 33 12.69 -13.93 -14.31
CA ALA A 33 13.74 -13.86 -15.34
C ALA A 33 13.17 -13.40 -16.69
N ALA A 34 11.99 -13.90 -17.07
CA ALA A 34 11.31 -13.50 -18.29
C ALA A 34 10.81 -12.05 -18.24
N TYR A 35 10.34 -11.60 -17.09
CA TYR A 35 9.97 -10.19 -16.85
C TYR A 35 11.17 -9.25 -17.02
N LEU A 36 12.33 -9.62 -16.46
CA LEU A 36 13.58 -8.86 -16.60
C LEU A 36 14.22 -8.99 -17.96
N GLY A 37 13.75 -9.90 -18.82
CA GLY A 37 14.36 -10.16 -20.13
C GLY A 37 15.70 -10.89 -20.05
N ASN A 38 15.97 -11.59 -18.95
CA ASN A 38 17.21 -12.31 -18.72
C ASN A 38 17.35 -13.48 -19.69
N LYS A 39 18.61 -13.73 -20.14
CA LYS A 39 18.95 -14.79 -21.12
C LYS A 39 19.25 -16.12 -20.42
N THR A 40 18.37 -16.52 -19.50
CA THR A 40 18.52 -17.73 -18.68
C THR A 40 17.44 -18.77 -19.02
N GLY A 41 17.65 -20.02 -18.65
CA GLY A 41 16.68 -21.10 -18.85
C GLY A 41 16.29 -21.28 -20.31
N GLU A 42 15.01 -21.20 -20.62
CA GLU A 42 14.45 -21.34 -21.97
C GLU A 42 14.82 -20.18 -22.91
N PHE A 43 15.25 -19.05 -22.35
CA PHE A 43 15.72 -17.87 -23.08
C PHE A 43 17.23 -17.84 -23.26
N SER A 44 17.95 -18.88 -22.88
CA SER A 44 19.40 -18.96 -23.01
C SER A 44 19.86 -18.65 -24.42
N ALA A 45 21.00 -17.98 -24.52
CA ALA A 45 21.63 -17.67 -25.81
C ALA A 45 22.25 -18.92 -26.40
N ILE A 46 21.98 -19.19 -27.68
CA ILE A 46 22.64 -20.25 -28.43
C ILE A 46 23.83 -19.62 -29.21
N PRO A 47 25.03 -20.19 -29.11
CA PRO A 47 26.19 -19.64 -29.82
C PRO A 47 25.90 -19.45 -31.32
N ASN A 48 26.32 -18.33 -31.89
CA ASN A 48 26.11 -17.93 -33.28
C ASN A 48 24.67 -17.80 -33.75
N GLN A 49 23.72 -17.62 -32.80
CA GLN A 49 22.32 -17.30 -33.09
C GLN A 49 21.90 -16.01 -32.36
N SER A 50 20.78 -15.44 -32.77
CA SER A 50 20.19 -14.27 -32.12
C SER A 50 19.87 -14.58 -30.68
N SER A 51 20.24 -13.67 -29.77
CA SER A 51 19.97 -13.77 -28.32
C SER A 51 18.90 -12.82 -27.83
N VAL A 52 18.07 -12.28 -28.73
CA VAL A 52 16.96 -11.38 -28.37
C VAL A 52 15.94 -12.10 -27.51
N VAL A 53 15.44 -11.43 -26.50
CA VAL A 53 14.31 -11.87 -25.65
C VAL A 53 13.21 -10.84 -25.76
N SER A 54 11.97 -11.27 -26.00
CA SER A 54 10.80 -10.40 -25.98
C SER A 54 10.41 -10.08 -24.53
N THR A 55 9.82 -8.92 -24.28
CA THR A 55 9.46 -8.41 -22.94
C THR A 55 7.94 -8.39 -22.71
N ASP A 56 7.20 -9.33 -23.27
CA ASP A 56 5.74 -9.36 -23.24
C ASP A 56 5.15 -9.39 -21.83
N ILE A 57 5.83 -10.06 -20.87
CA ILE A 57 5.42 -10.09 -19.47
C ILE A 57 5.55 -8.70 -18.84
N ALA A 58 6.68 -8.03 -19.08
CA ALA A 58 6.88 -6.67 -18.57
C ALA A 58 5.84 -5.73 -19.17
N ASP A 59 5.56 -5.82 -20.48
CA ASP A 59 4.55 -5.00 -21.15
C ASP A 59 3.15 -5.18 -20.52
N VAL A 60 2.76 -6.39 -20.14
CA VAL A 60 1.45 -6.68 -19.54
C VAL A 60 1.40 -6.17 -18.09
N VAL A 61 2.41 -6.51 -17.29
CA VAL A 61 2.45 -6.12 -15.86
C VAL A 61 2.52 -4.60 -15.71
N GLU A 62 3.41 -3.93 -16.46
CA GLU A 62 3.53 -2.47 -16.38
C GLU A 62 2.32 -1.72 -16.98
N ALA A 63 1.52 -2.37 -17.83
CA ALA A 63 0.24 -1.80 -18.30
C ALA A 63 -0.87 -1.89 -17.23
N ASP A 64 -0.87 -2.95 -16.42
CA ASP A 64 -1.88 -3.17 -15.37
C ASP A 64 -1.59 -2.32 -14.11
N MET A 65 -0.32 -2.15 -13.75
CA MET A 65 0.13 -1.48 -12.52
C MET A 65 -0.42 -0.05 -12.32
N PRO A 66 -0.46 0.85 -13.31
CA PRO A 66 -1.00 2.20 -13.12
C PRO A 66 -2.48 2.21 -12.73
N SER A 67 -3.28 1.30 -13.31
CA SER A 67 -4.69 1.17 -13.00
C SER A 67 -4.90 0.60 -11.60
N LEU A 68 -4.16 -0.44 -11.23
CA LEU A 68 -4.17 -1.02 -9.89
C LEU A 68 -3.71 -0.02 -8.83
N ALA A 69 -2.63 0.71 -9.09
CA ALA A 69 -2.13 1.75 -8.19
C ALA A 69 -3.18 2.86 -7.98
N ARG A 70 -3.88 3.28 -9.03
CA ARG A 70 -4.96 4.28 -8.93
C ARG A 70 -6.10 3.79 -8.05
N ILE A 71 -6.48 2.51 -8.15
CA ILE A 71 -7.57 1.92 -7.37
C ILE A 71 -7.19 1.83 -5.89
N PHE A 72 -6.00 1.31 -5.56
CA PHE A 72 -5.63 0.99 -4.17
C PHE A 72 -4.84 2.09 -3.46
N LEU A 73 -4.22 3.01 -4.19
CA LEU A 73 -3.43 4.12 -3.65
C LEU A 73 -4.09 5.48 -3.87
N GLY A 74 -5.31 5.50 -4.45
CA GLY A 74 -6.10 6.72 -4.64
C GLY A 74 -6.57 7.35 -3.32
N SER A 75 -7.22 8.52 -3.41
CA SER A 75 -7.65 9.30 -2.24
C SER A 75 -8.83 8.70 -1.46
N GLY A 76 -9.61 7.81 -2.07
CA GLY A 76 -10.79 7.17 -1.45
C GLY A 76 -10.46 6.08 -0.43
N ASP A 77 -11.39 5.72 0.45
CA ASP A 77 -11.24 4.60 1.36
C ASP A 77 -11.24 3.29 0.56
N VAL A 78 -10.16 2.51 0.69
CA VAL A 78 -10.01 1.22 -0.02
C VAL A 78 -11.01 0.19 0.50
N VAL A 79 -11.27 0.23 1.81
CA VAL A 79 -12.15 -0.70 2.51
C VAL A 79 -13.07 0.07 3.43
N THR A 80 -14.34 -0.34 3.49
CA THR A 80 -15.34 0.22 4.39
C THR A 80 -15.88 -0.86 5.33
N PHE A 81 -15.95 -0.53 6.62
CA PHE A 81 -16.64 -1.35 7.61
C PHE A 81 -18.13 -0.99 7.59
N THR A 82 -18.97 -1.99 7.37
CA THR A 82 -20.43 -1.81 7.31
C THR A 82 -21.08 -2.35 8.57
N PRO A 83 -22.02 -1.58 9.20
CA PRO A 83 -22.73 -2.04 10.38
C PRO A 83 -23.67 -3.20 10.00
N ASN A 84 -23.91 -4.12 10.95
CA ASN A 84 -24.86 -5.21 10.78
C ASN A 84 -26.29 -4.81 11.17
N THR A 85 -26.42 -3.77 12.00
CA THR A 85 -27.71 -3.25 12.46
C THR A 85 -27.84 -1.74 12.16
N GLU A 86 -29.06 -1.21 12.25
CA GLU A 86 -29.34 0.22 12.07
C GLU A 86 -29.10 1.03 13.35
N SER A 87 -28.36 0.48 14.33
CA SER A 87 -28.03 1.19 15.57
C SER A 87 -27.08 2.34 15.29
N GLU A 88 -27.42 3.54 15.76
CA GLU A 88 -26.62 4.76 15.56
C GLU A 88 -25.19 4.60 16.14
N ALA A 89 -25.07 3.93 17.29
CA ALA A 89 -23.78 3.63 17.90
C ALA A 89 -22.92 2.69 17.05
N GLU A 90 -23.52 1.67 16.41
CA GLU A 90 -22.80 0.74 15.53
C GLU A 90 -22.38 1.42 14.23
N ILE A 91 -23.26 2.28 13.67
CA ILE A 91 -22.96 3.07 12.48
C ILE A 91 -21.77 4.00 12.74
N GLN A 92 -21.74 4.66 13.90
CA GLN A 92 -20.64 5.55 14.26
C GLN A 92 -19.33 4.77 14.46
N GLU A 93 -19.37 3.64 15.17
CA GLU A 93 -18.20 2.75 15.35
C GLU A 93 -17.67 2.24 14.01
N ALA A 94 -18.53 1.86 13.06
CA ALA A 94 -18.16 1.43 11.73
C ALA A 94 -17.44 2.54 10.94
N LYS A 95 -17.93 3.79 11.04
CA LYS A 95 -17.28 4.95 10.40
C LYS A 95 -15.91 5.24 11.03
N GLU A 96 -15.79 5.16 12.35
CA GLU A 96 -14.51 5.34 13.05
C GLU A 96 -13.50 4.27 12.67
N LYS A 97 -13.90 2.98 12.65
CA LYS A 97 -13.07 1.88 12.18
C LYS A 97 -12.60 2.10 10.76
N THR A 98 -13.49 2.49 9.86
CA THR A 98 -13.16 2.75 8.46
C THR A 98 -12.08 3.81 8.35
N LYS A 99 -12.26 4.97 8.97
CA LYS A 99 -11.31 6.07 8.91
C LYS A 99 -9.97 5.70 9.55
N TYR A 100 -10.00 5.08 10.72
CA TYR A 100 -8.81 4.77 11.48
C TYR A 100 -7.95 3.70 10.81
N VAL A 101 -8.55 2.60 10.36
CA VAL A 101 -7.79 1.51 9.72
C VAL A 101 -7.23 1.95 8.35
N ASN A 102 -7.99 2.70 7.55
CA ASN A 102 -7.47 3.28 6.31
C ASN A 102 -6.30 4.24 6.60
N TRP A 103 -6.39 5.06 7.65
CA TRP A 103 -5.31 5.94 8.08
C TRP A 103 -4.06 5.16 8.49
N ILE A 104 -4.18 4.07 9.28
CA ILE A 104 -3.05 3.22 9.67
C ILE A 104 -2.29 2.71 8.44
N VAL A 105 -3.00 2.17 7.45
CA VAL A 105 -2.37 1.64 6.23
C VAL A 105 -1.66 2.74 5.44
N ARG A 106 -2.27 3.93 5.33
CA ARG A 106 -1.69 5.07 4.60
C ARG A 106 -0.56 5.76 5.34
N SER A 107 -0.56 5.74 6.68
CA SER A 107 0.45 6.38 7.51
C SER A 107 1.73 5.56 7.67
N GLN A 108 1.80 4.35 7.11
CA GLN A 108 3.05 3.60 7.07
C GLN A 108 4.14 4.40 6.33
N PRO A 109 5.38 4.44 6.83
CA PRO A 109 6.46 5.22 6.22
C PRO A 109 6.67 4.92 4.73
N GLU A 110 6.49 3.66 4.34
CA GLU A 110 6.67 3.17 2.96
C GLU A 110 5.37 2.62 2.37
N SER A 111 4.21 3.19 2.75
CA SER A 111 2.89 2.70 2.34
C SER A 111 2.79 2.48 0.83
N PHE A 112 3.30 3.43 0.02
CA PHE A 112 3.30 3.30 -1.43
C PHE A 112 4.13 2.08 -1.87
N SER A 113 5.37 1.95 -1.40
CA SER A 113 6.26 0.85 -1.77
C SER A 113 5.72 -0.50 -1.33
N ILE A 114 5.16 -0.58 -0.12
CA ILE A 114 4.56 -1.80 0.41
C ILE A 114 3.42 -2.29 -0.49
N ILE A 115 2.46 -1.42 -0.79
CA ILE A 115 1.30 -1.78 -1.60
C ILE A 115 1.71 -2.04 -3.05
N HIS A 116 2.58 -1.20 -3.63
CA HIS A 116 3.09 -1.38 -4.99
C HIS A 116 3.80 -2.72 -5.16
N ASN A 117 4.71 -3.07 -4.25
CA ASN A 117 5.45 -4.32 -4.28
C ASN A 117 4.52 -5.52 -4.08
N TRP A 118 3.55 -5.40 -3.17
CA TRP A 118 2.55 -6.44 -2.94
C TRP A 118 1.73 -6.78 -4.18
N LEU A 119 1.25 -5.75 -4.89
CA LEU A 119 0.54 -5.90 -6.16
C LEU A 119 1.46 -6.51 -7.24
N LYS A 120 2.69 -6.01 -7.34
CA LYS A 120 3.66 -6.44 -8.37
C LYS A 120 4.09 -7.89 -8.18
N ASP A 121 4.30 -8.34 -6.93
CA ASP A 121 4.57 -9.73 -6.62
C ASP A 121 3.40 -10.63 -7.04
N ALA A 122 2.16 -10.23 -6.80
CA ALA A 122 0.97 -10.99 -7.22
C ALA A 122 0.84 -11.09 -8.75
N GLU A 123 1.24 -10.04 -9.49
CA GLU A 123 1.24 -10.01 -10.96
C GLU A 123 2.33 -10.92 -11.55
N ILE A 124 3.50 -11.01 -10.91
CA ILE A 124 4.66 -11.74 -11.43
C ILE A 124 4.76 -13.15 -10.82
N GLN A 125 4.64 -13.29 -9.49
CA GLN A 125 5.04 -14.47 -8.71
C GLN A 125 3.88 -15.31 -8.17
N LYS A 126 2.71 -15.34 -8.82
CA LYS A 126 1.48 -16.07 -8.45
C LYS A 126 0.78 -15.53 -7.21
N ASN A 127 1.49 -15.17 -6.15
CA ASN A 127 0.95 -14.54 -4.96
C ASN A 127 1.88 -13.46 -4.43
N GLY A 128 1.30 -12.35 -4.02
CA GLY A 128 1.96 -11.38 -3.17
C GLY A 128 1.49 -11.59 -1.73
N VAL A 129 2.38 -11.50 -0.77
CA VAL A 129 2.08 -11.70 0.64
C VAL A 129 2.57 -10.53 1.47
N VAL A 130 1.73 -10.07 2.39
CA VAL A 130 2.11 -9.11 3.43
C VAL A 130 1.83 -9.70 4.80
N LYS A 131 2.69 -9.36 5.75
CA LYS A 131 2.56 -9.65 7.17
C LYS A 131 2.26 -8.36 7.91
N TYR A 132 1.35 -8.39 8.88
CA TYR A 132 1.00 -7.26 9.71
C TYR A 132 1.07 -7.65 11.19
N PHE A 133 1.73 -6.82 11.98
CA PHE A 133 1.96 -7.06 13.40
C PHE A 133 2.08 -5.73 14.16
N ILE A 134 2.09 -5.82 15.48
CA ILE A 134 2.36 -4.66 16.34
C ILE A 134 3.80 -4.74 16.81
N GLU A 135 4.51 -3.66 16.60
CA GLU A 135 5.88 -3.45 17.09
C GLU A 135 5.86 -2.46 18.25
N GLU A 136 6.59 -2.77 19.32
CA GLU A 136 6.83 -1.84 20.41
C GLU A 136 8.11 -1.04 20.10
N GLN A 137 7.91 0.17 19.60
CA GLN A 137 9.01 1.10 19.33
C GLN A 137 9.38 1.84 20.61
N LYS A 138 10.64 1.73 21.05
CA LYS A 138 11.21 2.48 22.16
C LYS A 138 11.95 3.69 21.60
N ASP A 139 11.40 4.85 21.86
CA ASP A 139 12.05 6.13 21.55
C ASP A 139 12.76 6.63 22.80
N VAL A 140 14.07 6.83 22.71
CA VAL A 140 14.91 7.25 23.84
C VAL A 140 15.41 8.66 23.57
N GLU A 141 14.92 9.60 24.34
CA GLU A 141 15.35 10.99 24.33
C GLU A 141 16.14 11.31 25.58
N VAL A 142 17.25 12.01 25.44
CA VAL A 142 18.04 12.50 26.58
C VAL A 142 17.80 14.00 26.70
N VAL A 143 17.23 14.39 27.84
CA VAL A 143 16.93 15.81 28.14
C VAL A 143 17.83 16.25 29.28
N GLU A 144 18.56 17.33 29.06
CA GLU A 144 19.51 17.87 30.05
C GLU A 144 18.90 19.13 30.68
N TYR A 145 19.02 19.20 32.01
CA TYR A 145 18.63 20.38 32.82
C TYR A 145 19.80 20.78 33.69
N GLU A 146 20.15 22.06 33.69
CA GLU A 146 21.24 22.64 34.44
C GLU A 146 20.70 23.43 35.63
N GLY A 147 21.34 23.32 36.81
CA GLY A 147 21.12 24.14 37.99
C GLY A 147 19.72 23.95 38.64
N VAL A 148 19.18 22.75 38.64
CA VAL A 148 17.84 22.40 39.14
C VAL A 148 17.89 22.01 40.60
N ASP A 149 16.94 22.46 41.43
CA ASP A 149 16.84 22.03 42.81
C ASP A 149 16.05 20.69 42.97
N ALA A 150 16.13 20.08 44.17
CA ALA A 150 15.55 18.77 44.42
C ALA A 150 13.96 18.74 44.28
N GLU A 151 13.28 19.88 44.49
CA GLU A 151 11.84 19.99 44.34
C GLU A 151 11.46 20.14 42.87
N GLU A 152 12.23 20.90 42.10
CA GLU A 152 12.07 21.08 40.65
C GLU A 152 12.30 19.78 39.90
N VAL A 153 13.27 18.94 40.30
CA VAL A 153 13.51 17.60 39.72
C VAL A 153 12.23 16.75 39.72
N GLN A 154 11.50 16.78 40.86
CA GLN A 154 10.29 15.97 40.98
C GLN A 154 9.15 16.52 40.12
N ALA A 155 9.05 17.84 39.99
CA ALA A 155 8.09 18.49 39.08
C ALA A 155 8.42 18.22 37.60
N ILE A 156 9.69 18.21 37.24
CA ILE A 156 10.15 17.86 35.88
C ILE A 156 9.80 16.40 35.57
N ILE A 157 10.09 15.46 36.48
CA ILE A 157 9.74 14.05 36.31
C ILE A 157 8.23 13.87 36.13
N GLU A 158 7.41 14.58 36.89
CA GLU A 158 5.95 14.55 36.73
C GLU A 158 5.50 15.16 35.40
N SER A 159 6.12 16.26 34.98
CA SER A 159 5.82 16.89 33.69
C SER A 159 6.21 16.00 32.51
N LEU A 160 7.36 15.32 32.57
CA LEU A 160 7.83 14.36 31.56
C LEU A 160 6.96 13.08 31.52
N LYS A 161 6.40 12.67 32.66
CA LYS A 161 5.41 11.57 32.74
C LYS A 161 4.01 11.94 32.33
N GLY A 162 3.74 13.22 32.09
CA GLY A 162 2.40 13.81 31.94
C GLY A 162 1.64 13.44 30.65
N SER A 163 2.23 12.69 29.71
CA SER A 163 1.51 12.16 28.55
C SER A 163 0.70 10.92 28.95
N LYS A 164 -0.63 11.04 28.96
CA LYS A 164 -1.55 9.91 29.26
C LYS A 164 -1.61 8.86 28.15
N VAL A 165 -0.99 9.14 27.00
CA VAL A 165 -1.14 8.34 25.76
C VAL A 165 -0.07 7.27 25.65
N ASP A 166 1.16 7.54 26.09
CA ASP A 166 2.31 6.63 25.94
C ASP A 166 2.85 6.18 27.29
N LYS A 167 3.42 4.98 27.37
CA LYS A 167 4.14 4.54 28.56
C LYS A 167 5.51 5.22 28.57
N VAL A 168 5.64 6.26 29.39
CA VAL A 168 6.87 7.01 29.54
C VAL A 168 7.64 6.56 30.79
N LYS A 169 8.86 6.05 30.61
CA LYS A 169 9.80 5.77 31.69
C LYS A 169 10.85 6.87 31.71
N VAL A 170 11.00 7.51 32.86
CA VAL A 170 11.99 8.56 33.10
C VAL A 170 13.02 8.01 34.07
N GLU A 171 14.26 7.91 33.62
CA GLU A 171 15.40 7.47 34.44
C GLU A 171 16.44 8.58 34.48
N VAL A 172 17.02 8.81 35.67
CA VAL A 172 18.14 9.73 35.81
C VAL A 172 19.40 9.01 35.34
N SER A 173 20.03 9.49 34.25
CA SER A 173 21.21 8.85 33.71
C SER A 173 22.50 9.37 34.31
N GLU A 174 22.59 10.68 34.58
CA GLU A 174 23.71 11.34 35.20
C GLU A 174 23.21 12.46 36.11
N GLN A 175 23.84 12.62 37.30
CA GLN A 175 23.53 13.70 38.23
C GLN A 175 24.87 14.23 38.75
N GLU A 176 25.16 15.50 38.49
CA GLU A 176 26.32 16.19 39.01
C GLU A 176 25.88 17.33 39.95
N GLU A 177 26.49 17.42 41.12
CA GLU A 177 26.20 18.49 42.07
C GLU A 177 27.03 19.72 41.67
N VAL A 178 26.36 20.86 41.46
CA VAL A 178 27.01 22.11 41.07
C VAL A 178 27.41 22.91 42.30
N GLU A 179 28.71 23.10 42.51
CA GLU A 179 29.23 24.02 43.57
C GLU A 179 28.95 25.47 43.14
N VAL A 180 27.98 26.11 43.78
CA VAL A 180 27.71 27.54 43.57
C VAL A 180 28.74 28.36 44.34
N MET A 181 29.63 29.04 43.66
CA MET A 181 30.68 29.91 44.22
C MET A 181 30.04 31.06 45.00
N GLY A 182 30.06 31.01 46.36
CA GLY A 182 29.48 32.03 47.24
C GLY A 182 28.19 31.64 47.94
N ALA A 183 27.77 30.37 47.86
CA ALA A 183 26.58 29.85 48.54
C ALA A 183 26.76 29.94 50.07
N THR A 184 25.71 30.38 50.78
CA THR A 184 25.63 30.32 52.23
C THR A 184 25.21 28.91 52.65
N PRO A 185 25.49 28.46 53.91
CA PRO A 185 25.18 27.11 54.39
C PRO A 185 23.69 26.72 54.34
N ASN A 186 22.81 27.60 53.85
CA ASN A 186 21.37 27.43 53.77
C ASN A 186 20.83 27.48 52.33
N ASP A 187 21.70 27.59 51.35
CA ASP A 187 21.25 27.54 49.92
C ASP A 187 21.06 26.09 49.51
N ALA A 188 19.98 25.81 48.82
CA ALA A 188 19.66 24.45 48.29
C ALA A 188 20.72 24.02 47.27
N ALA A 189 21.18 22.78 47.37
CA ALA A 189 22.10 22.22 46.39
C ALA A 189 21.40 22.18 44.99
N THR A 190 22.08 22.71 43.99
CA THR A 190 21.64 22.66 42.61
C THR A 190 22.38 21.57 41.88
N PHE A 191 21.69 20.87 40.98
CA PHE A 191 22.17 19.71 40.26
C PHE A 191 22.03 19.91 38.76
N ASP A 192 23.03 19.48 38.02
CA ASP A 192 22.90 19.26 36.57
C ASP A 192 22.50 17.81 36.35
N ILE A 193 21.35 17.62 35.74
CA ILE A 193 20.72 16.29 35.62
C ILE A 193 20.37 15.97 34.16
N LYS A 194 20.76 14.78 33.73
CA LYS A 194 20.35 14.20 32.46
C LYS A 194 19.27 13.14 32.68
N PHE A 195 18.12 13.38 32.12
CA PHE A 195 17.01 12.43 32.11
C PHE A 195 17.04 11.64 30.83
N ARG A 196 16.99 10.32 30.96
CA ARG A 196 16.69 9.42 29.85
C ARG A 196 15.18 9.15 29.84
N VAL A 197 14.49 9.73 28.88
CA VAL A 197 13.04 9.55 28.69
C VAL A 197 12.86 8.44 27.66
N THR A 198 12.37 7.29 28.08
CA THR A 198 12.04 6.18 27.18
C THR A 198 10.54 6.17 26.97
N THR A 199 10.11 6.46 25.75
CA THR A 199 8.69 6.43 25.34
C THR A 199 8.43 5.13 24.59
N GLU A 200 7.54 4.27 25.12
CA GLU A 200 7.13 3.03 24.47
C GLU A 200 5.86 3.32 23.66
N LYS A 201 5.97 3.28 22.34
CA LYS A 201 4.85 3.47 21.39
C LYS A 201 4.54 2.15 20.70
N GLN A 202 3.27 1.77 20.69
CA GLN A 202 2.82 0.62 19.91
C GLN A 202 2.42 1.09 18.52
N LYS A 203 3.05 0.51 17.50
CA LYS A 203 2.82 0.83 16.10
C LYS A 203 2.45 -0.43 15.32
N VAL A 204 1.41 -0.32 14.50
CA VAL A 204 1.11 -1.36 13.52
C VAL A 204 2.13 -1.26 12.39
N CYS A 205 2.82 -2.35 12.11
CA CYS A 205 3.76 -2.50 11.01
C CYS A 205 3.21 -3.43 9.95
N ILE A 206 3.44 -3.09 8.69
CA ILE A 206 3.07 -3.91 7.53
C ILE A 206 4.35 -4.11 6.72
N ILE A 207 4.69 -5.36 6.43
CA ILE A 207 5.89 -5.70 5.66
C ILE A 207 5.53 -6.65 4.51
N ASN A 208 6.23 -6.52 3.39
CA ASN A 208 6.15 -7.49 2.30
C ASN A 208 6.94 -8.74 2.67
N VAL A 209 6.33 -9.90 2.47
CA VAL A 209 7.00 -11.20 2.63
C VAL A 209 7.37 -11.69 1.24
N PRO A 210 8.68 -11.92 0.97
CA PRO A 210 9.09 -12.50 -0.30
C PRO A 210 8.40 -13.85 -0.52
N PRO A 211 7.77 -14.09 -1.69
CA PRO A 211 7.01 -15.33 -1.93
C PRO A 211 7.82 -16.60 -1.74
N GLU A 212 9.14 -16.55 -1.93
CA GLU A 212 10.06 -17.68 -1.72
C GLU A 212 10.30 -18.02 -0.24
N LEU A 213 10.04 -17.09 0.68
CA LEU A 213 10.19 -17.28 2.11
C LEU A 213 8.86 -17.61 2.80
N PHE A 214 7.76 -17.44 2.10
CA PHE A 214 6.42 -17.71 2.61
C PHE A 214 6.14 -19.21 2.64
N LEU A 215 5.63 -19.71 3.77
CA LEU A 215 5.34 -21.11 4.00
C LEU A 215 3.83 -21.31 4.18
N ILE A 216 3.26 -22.28 3.46
CA ILE A 216 1.86 -22.67 3.59
C ILE A 216 1.68 -24.15 3.31
N THR A 217 0.77 -24.79 4.01
CA THR A 217 0.43 -26.20 3.79
C THR A 217 -0.18 -26.43 2.40
N ARG A 218 0.24 -27.46 1.69
CA ARG A 218 -0.16 -27.80 0.29
C ARG A 218 -1.67 -27.85 0.07
N ASN A 219 -2.43 -28.39 1.02
CA ASN A 219 -3.87 -28.64 0.89
C ASN A 219 -4.74 -27.45 1.35
N ALA A 220 -4.15 -26.32 1.70
CA ALA A 220 -4.88 -25.14 2.17
C ALA A 220 -5.74 -24.54 1.08
N ARG A 221 -6.99 -24.20 1.41
CA ARG A 221 -7.93 -23.49 0.53
C ARG A 221 -7.87 -21.98 0.74
N SER A 222 -7.49 -21.57 1.95
CA SER A 222 -7.28 -20.19 2.36
C SER A 222 -6.19 -20.11 3.44
N LEU A 223 -5.71 -18.94 3.76
CA LEU A 223 -4.74 -18.74 4.84
C LEU A 223 -5.30 -19.19 6.21
N ASP A 224 -6.60 -18.97 6.45
CA ASP A 224 -7.24 -19.35 7.71
C ASP A 224 -7.53 -20.85 7.81
N ASP A 225 -7.68 -21.53 6.68
CA ASP A 225 -7.91 -22.98 6.63
C ASP A 225 -6.60 -23.76 6.82
N ALA A 226 -5.47 -23.16 6.44
CA ALA A 226 -4.17 -23.82 6.48
C ALA A 226 -3.81 -24.33 7.89
N GLU A 227 -3.22 -25.52 7.93
CA GLU A 227 -2.68 -26.12 9.17
C GLU A 227 -1.42 -25.39 9.62
N LEU A 228 -0.56 -24.97 8.66
CA LEU A 228 0.62 -24.18 8.89
C LEU A 228 0.65 -23.01 7.91
N VAL A 229 0.86 -21.82 8.44
CA VAL A 229 1.19 -20.59 7.68
C VAL A 229 2.33 -19.88 8.39
N GLY A 230 3.31 -19.41 7.66
CA GLY A 230 4.43 -18.68 8.25
C GLY A 230 5.38 -18.11 7.21
N ASP A 231 6.49 -17.61 7.69
CA ASP A 231 7.59 -17.14 6.86
C ASP A 231 8.93 -17.41 7.53
N ARG A 232 9.99 -17.48 6.73
CA ARG A 232 11.36 -17.50 7.20
C ARG A 232 11.90 -16.09 7.23
N VAL A 233 12.30 -15.64 8.40
CA VAL A 233 12.83 -14.30 8.63
C VAL A 233 14.29 -14.41 9.03
N ARG A 234 15.12 -13.52 8.51
CA ARG A 234 16.50 -13.40 8.93
C ARG A 234 16.63 -12.17 9.80
N LYS A 235 17.12 -12.39 11.01
CA LYS A 235 17.39 -11.33 11.98
C LYS A 235 18.82 -11.42 12.49
N THR A 236 19.38 -10.27 12.81
CA THR A 236 20.68 -10.23 13.48
C THR A 236 20.52 -10.56 14.96
N ARG A 237 21.57 -11.06 15.61
CA ARG A 237 21.55 -11.32 17.04
C ARG A 237 21.28 -10.03 17.85
N GLY A 238 21.76 -8.89 17.35
CA GLY A 238 21.50 -7.57 17.95
C GLY A 238 20.02 -7.19 17.91
N GLU A 239 19.32 -7.46 16.80
CA GLU A 239 17.87 -7.25 16.67
C GLU A 239 17.09 -8.12 17.65
N LEU A 240 17.42 -9.42 17.74
CA LEU A 240 16.79 -10.33 18.71
C LEU A 240 16.96 -9.87 20.15
N LEU A 241 18.16 -9.36 20.50
CA LEU A 241 18.41 -8.82 21.82
C LEU A 241 17.58 -7.55 22.09
N SER A 242 17.40 -6.69 21.08
CA SER A 242 16.56 -5.49 21.19
C SER A 242 15.08 -5.80 21.34
N GLU A 243 14.61 -6.92 20.76
CA GLU A 243 13.26 -7.44 20.91
C GLU A 243 13.02 -8.07 22.30
N GLY A 244 14.08 -8.26 23.10
CA GLY A 244 13.99 -8.71 24.49
C GLY A 244 14.22 -10.21 24.70
N PHE A 245 14.73 -10.91 23.70
CA PHE A 245 15.13 -12.33 23.89
C PHE A 245 16.37 -12.44 24.76
N ASP A 246 16.45 -13.54 25.53
CA ASP A 246 17.55 -13.80 26.41
C ASP A 246 18.85 -14.04 25.62
N ARG A 247 19.93 -13.38 26.05
CA ARG A 247 21.25 -13.48 25.43
C ARG A 247 21.78 -14.91 25.41
N GLU A 248 21.59 -15.68 26.49
CA GLU A 248 22.06 -17.06 26.58
C GLU A 248 21.34 -17.97 25.55
N LEU A 249 20.08 -17.68 25.28
CA LEU A 249 19.29 -18.39 24.26
C LEU A 249 19.76 -18.01 22.86
N ILE A 250 20.01 -16.70 22.60
CA ILE A 250 20.50 -16.21 21.30
C ILE A 250 21.88 -16.80 20.96
N GLU A 251 22.79 -16.96 21.95
CA GLU A 251 24.11 -17.54 21.75
C GLU A 251 24.07 -19.03 21.33
N GLN A 252 22.98 -19.74 21.65
CA GLN A 252 22.78 -21.15 21.27
C GLN A 252 22.20 -21.32 19.85
N LEU A 253 21.79 -20.23 19.19
CA LEU A 253 21.21 -20.29 17.86
C LEU A 253 22.30 -20.46 16.81
N SER A 254 21.99 -21.28 15.79
CA SER A 254 22.87 -21.49 14.65
C SER A 254 22.89 -20.27 13.74
N THR A 255 24.07 -19.77 13.43
CA THR A 255 24.26 -18.72 12.42
C THR A 255 24.21 -19.31 11.02
N ILE A 256 23.73 -18.54 10.08
CA ILE A 256 23.74 -18.90 8.66
C ILE A 256 25.01 -18.35 8.05
N ASP A 257 25.77 -19.20 7.34
CA ASP A 257 26.86 -18.75 6.52
C ASP A 257 26.30 -17.96 5.31
N GLU A 258 26.97 -16.85 4.94
CA GLU A 258 26.56 -15.99 3.82
C GLU A 258 26.50 -16.73 2.49
N GLU A 259 27.21 -17.87 2.33
CA GLU A 259 27.16 -18.70 1.15
C GLU A 259 25.82 -19.41 0.94
N ASP A 260 25.12 -19.82 2.00
CA ASP A 260 23.78 -20.40 1.90
C ASP A 260 22.72 -19.35 1.51
N ASN A 261 23.01 -18.09 1.79
CA ASN A 261 22.16 -16.95 1.42
C ASN A 261 22.17 -16.64 -0.07
N ARG A 262 23.27 -16.93 -0.77
CA ARG A 262 23.47 -16.67 -2.21
C ARG A 262 22.82 -17.72 -3.11
N ASN A 263 22.48 -18.88 -2.58
CA ASN A 263 22.03 -20.04 -3.36
C ASN A 263 20.53 -20.06 -3.69
N SER A 264 19.72 -19.10 -3.22
CA SER A 264 18.36 -19.00 -3.73
C SER A 264 18.38 -18.39 -5.14
N ASN A 265 17.92 -19.17 -6.13
CA ASN A 265 17.87 -18.74 -7.54
C ASN A 265 17.15 -17.39 -7.74
N LEU A 266 16.14 -17.08 -6.93
CA LEU A 266 15.42 -15.82 -6.98
C LEU A 266 16.24 -14.64 -6.45
N ASN A 267 16.98 -14.82 -5.36
CA ASN A 267 17.90 -13.79 -4.85
C ASN A 267 19.03 -13.50 -5.84
N THR A 268 19.56 -14.55 -6.49
CA THR A 268 20.56 -14.38 -7.54
C THR A 268 20.02 -13.53 -8.68
N ILE A 269 18.81 -13.80 -9.17
CA ILE A 269 18.21 -13.03 -10.27
C ILE A 269 17.91 -11.59 -9.87
N ARG A 270 17.42 -11.35 -8.66
CA ARG A 270 17.16 -9.99 -8.15
C ARG A 270 18.44 -9.16 -8.01
N ASN A 271 19.56 -9.80 -7.68
CA ASN A 271 20.84 -9.13 -7.43
C ASN A 271 21.82 -9.19 -8.62
N GLU A 272 21.46 -9.86 -9.71
CA GLU A 272 22.32 -9.96 -10.92
C GLU A 272 22.72 -8.58 -11.48
N ASP A 273 21.80 -7.60 -11.42
CA ASP A 273 22.07 -6.23 -11.86
C ASP A 273 22.96 -5.42 -10.89
N GLN A 274 23.11 -5.86 -9.64
CA GLN A 274 23.93 -5.16 -8.65
C GLN A 274 25.43 -5.51 -8.77
N GLY A 275 25.79 -6.26 -9.82
CA GLY A 275 27.16 -6.62 -10.17
C GLY A 275 27.87 -7.20 -8.97
N GLY A 276 27.82 -8.51 -8.76
CA GLY A 276 28.44 -9.33 -7.72
C GLY A 276 29.61 -8.75 -6.92
N ALA A 277 29.50 -7.52 -6.46
CA ALA A 277 30.43 -6.90 -5.55
C ALA A 277 30.28 -7.65 -4.23
N ASN A 278 31.25 -8.49 -3.97
CA ASN A 278 31.49 -9.01 -2.64
C ASN A 278 31.74 -7.81 -1.72
N PHE A 279 30.69 -7.26 -1.16
CA PHE A 279 30.83 -6.47 0.05
C PHE A 279 31.14 -7.51 1.14
N ASP A 280 32.42 -7.81 1.29
CA ASP A 280 32.95 -8.43 2.50
C ASP A 280 32.74 -7.43 3.66
N THR A 281 31.51 -7.33 4.12
CA THR A 281 31.21 -6.72 5.39
C THR A 281 31.47 -7.75 6.49
N ASN A 282 32.70 -8.28 6.52
CA ASN A 282 33.20 -9.00 7.67
C ASN A 282 33.42 -8.01 8.82
N ILE A 283 32.34 -7.39 9.28
CA ILE A 283 32.28 -6.82 10.61
C ILE A 283 32.11 -8.04 11.52
N ASN A 284 33.21 -8.62 11.96
CA ASN A 284 33.25 -9.70 12.96
C ASN A 284 32.70 -9.16 14.30
N ASN A 285 31.44 -8.85 14.35
CA ASN A 285 30.73 -8.43 15.54
C ASN A 285 29.60 -9.42 15.80
N TRP A 286 29.60 -10.01 16.98
CA TRP A 286 28.55 -10.93 17.43
C TRP A 286 27.12 -10.40 17.18
N ALA A 287 26.91 -9.09 17.39
CA ALA A 287 25.61 -8.46 17.18
C ALA A 287 25.15 -8.46 15.70
N SER A 288 26.08 -8.54 14.76
CA SER A 288 25.81 -8.52 13.31
C SER A 288 25.64 -9.91 12.71
N GLU A 289 25.87 -10.98 13.50
CA GLU A 289 25.67 -12.34 13.02
C GLU A 289 24.18 -12.62 12.76
N THR A 290 23.88 -13.17 11.59
CA THR A 290 22.50 -13.41 11.13
C THR A 290 22.03 -14.82 11.50
N VAL A 291 20.82 -14.90 12.01
CA VAL A 291 20.11 -16.15 12.39
C VAL A 291 18.84 -16.25 11.56
N GLU A 292 18.53 -17.45 11.09
CA GLU A 292 17.23 -17.74 10.45
C GLU A 292 16.22 -18.14 11.51
N ILE A 293 15.05 -17.53 11.41
CA ILE A 293 13.91 -17.78 12.29
C ILE A 293 12.72 -18.17 11.44
N SER A 294 12.12 -19.28 11.75
CA SER A 294 10.83 -19.68 11.19
C SER A 294 9.71 -19.16 12.09
N ASP A 295 8.96 -18.20 11.58
CA ASP A 295 7.81 -17.59 12.27
C ASP A 295 6.52 -18.26 11.79
N LEU A 296 5.98 -19.17 12.60
CA LEU A 296 4.96 -20.13 12.21
C LEU A 296 3.67 -19.95 13.00
N TYR A 297 2.54 -20.00 12.29
CA TYR A 297 1.19 -20.04 12.85
C TYR A 297 0.57 -21.40 12.50
N VAL A 298 0.48 -22.28 13.51
CA VAL A 298 0.13 -23.69 13.31
C VAL A 298 -1.14 -24.07 14.08
N LYS A 299 -1.90 -25.00 13.52
CA LYS A 299 -3.04 -25.65 14.22
C LYS A 299 -2.60 -26.98 14.78
N ILE A 300 -2.42 -27.06 16.09
CA ILE A 300 -1.98 -28.26 16.79
C ILE A 300 -2.75 -28.46 18.09
N ASP A 301 -2.94 -29.68 18.49
CA ASP A 301 -3.42 -30.07 19.83
C ASP A 301 -2.21 -30.06 20.79
N PHE A 302 -1.97 -28.94 21.46
CA PHE A 302 -0.81 -28.76 22.32
C PHE A 302 -1.06 -29.31 23.73
N ASP A 303 -2.28 -29.21 24.27
CA ASP A 303 -2.65 -29.63 25.62
C ASP A 303 -3.12 -31.08 25.67
N GLY A 304 -3.44 -31.72 24.54
CA GLY A 304 -3.82 -33.11 24.43
C GLY A 304 -5.29 -33.38 24.69
N ASP A 305 -6.14 -32.36 24.52
CA ASP A 305 -7.59 -32.47 24.67
C ASP A 305 -8.31 -33.01 23.42
N GLY A 306 -7.58 -33.18 22.31
CA GLY A 306 -8.09 -33.66 21.02
C GLY A 306 -8.62 -32.53 20.12
N ILE A 307 -8.52 -31.27 20.53
CA ILE A 307 -8.95 -30.09 19.76
C ILE A 307 -7.71 -29.33 19.33
N ALA A 308 -7.52 -29.17 18.02
CA ALA A 308 -6.40 -28.36 17.50
C ALA A 308 -6.64 -26.88 17.74
N GLU A 309 -5.71 -26.24 18.43
CA GLU A 309 -5.67 -24.80 18.66
C GLU A 309 -4.63 -24.13 17.76
N ARG A 310 -4.86 -22.85 17.43
CA ARG A 310 -3.86 -22.09 16.68
C ARG A 310 -2.84 -21.48 17.62
N ARG A 311 -1.58 -21.74 17.34
CA ARG A 311 -0.44 -21.24 18.12
C ARG A 311 0.53 -20.49 17.22
N HIS A 312 1.10 -19.44 17.75
CA HIS A 312 2.24 -18.74 17.21
C HIS A 312 3.51 -19.36 17.78
N VAL A 313 4.37 -19.86 16.92
CA VAL A 313 5.62 -20.50 17.31
C VAL A 313 6.76 -19.94 16.47
N MET A 314 7.75 -19.38 17.13
CA MET A 314 9.00 -18.97 16.49
C MET A 314 10.07 -20.02 16.79
N LEU A 315 10.69 -20.52 15.73
CA LEU A 315 11.75 -21.53 15.79
C LEU A 315 13.03 -21.01 15.17
N SER A 316 14.18 -21.40 15.74
CA SER A 316 15.47 -21.28 15.06
C SER A 316 16.20 -22.61 15.22
N GLY A 317 16.28 -23.36 14.11
CA GLY A 317 16.73 -24.74 14.13
C GLY A 317 15.89 -25.58 15.07
N ASN A 318 16.52 -26.14 16.13
CA ASN A 318 15.85 -27.00 17.10
C ASN A 318 15.45 -26.25 18.39
N LYS A 319 15.46 -24.91 18.40
CA LYS A 319 15.13 -24.11 19.56
C LYS A 319 13.85 -23.34 19.37
N VAL A 320 12.96 -23.38 20.36
CA VAL A 320 11.74 -22.60 20.42
C VAL A 320 12.04 -21.25 21.06
N LEU A 321 11.79 -20.17 20.34
CA LEU A 321 11.94 -18.81 20.84
C LEU A 321 10.64 -18.29 21.46
N VAL A 322 9.50 -18.56 20.78
CA VAL A 322 8.17 -18.16 21.22
C VAL A 322 7.22 -19.34 21.03
N ASN A 323 6.30 -19.55 21.96
CA ASN A 323 5.20 -20.50 21.84
C ASN A 323 4.00 -19.95 22.62
N GLU A 324 3.08 -19.32 21.92
CA GLU A 324 1.90 -18.70 22.53
C GLU A 324 0.61 -19.02 21.79
N TYR A 325 -0.51 -18.94 22.51
CA TYR A 325 -1.83 -19.04 21.89
C TYR A 325 -2.14 -17.79 21.09
N PHE A 326 -2.38 -17.94 19.79
CA PHE A 326 -2.66 -16.82 18.90
C PHE A 326 -3.69 -17.18 17.84
N ASN A 327 -4.95 -16.89 18.09
CA ASN A 327 -6.07 -17.31 17.23
C ASN A 327 -6.28 -16.41 16.00
N HIS A 328 -5.20 -15.96 15.36
CA HIS A 328 -5.26 -15.17 14.13
C HIS A 328 -4.09 -15.50 13.21
N VAL A 329 -4.25 -15.26 11.90
CA VAL A 329 -3.17 -15.42 10.92
C VAL A 329 -2.82 -14.03 10.42
N PRO A 330 -1.66 -13.46 10.83
CA PRO A 330 -1.31 -12.08 10.50
C PRO A 330 -0.70 -11.94 9.11
N TYR A 331 -1.25 -12.66 8.14
CA TYR A 331 -0.86 -12.60 6.74
C TYR A 331 -2.06 -12.29 5.86
N ALA A 332 -1.81 -11.53 4.81
CA ALA A 332 -2.77 -11.33 3.73
C ALA A 332 -2.09 -11.63 2.39
N SER A 333 -2.79 -12.38 1.54
CA SER A 333 -2.26 -12.83 0.25
C SER A 333 -3.13 -12.35 -0.90
N LEU A 334 -2.49 -11.94 -1.99
CA LEU A 334 -3.10 -11.55 -3.26
C LEU A 334 -2.76 -12.57 -4.34
N SER A 335 -3.72 -12.84 -5.23
CA SER A 335 -3.48 -13.57 -6.48
C SER A 335 -4.30 -12.95 -7.59
N ALA A 336 -3.68 -12.68 -8.75
CA ALA A 336 -4.36 -12.03 -9.89
C ALA A 336 -5.54 -12.86 -10.40
N VAL A 337 -5.37 -14.16 -10.52
CA VAL A 337 -6.40 -15.10 -10.95
C VAL A 337 -6.59 -16.17 -9.90
N LEU A 338 -7.77 -16.18 -9.29
CA LEU A 338 -8.11 -17.12 -8.25
C LEU A 338 -8.30 -18.54 -8.81
N MET A 339 -7.78 -19.52 -8.10
CA MET A 339 -7.97 -20.94 -8.43
C MET A 339 -8.91 -21.57 -7.42
N PRO A 340 -10.00 -22.21 -7.86
CA PRO A 340 -10.91 -22.89 -6.94
C PRO A 340 -10.19 -23.91 -6.07
N HIS A 341 -10.49 -23.91 -4.78
CA HIS A 341 -9.96 -24.84 -3.78
C HIS A 341 -8.44 -24.76 -3.56
N LYS A 342 -7.79 -23.64 -3.89
CA LYS A 342 -6.37 -23.39 -3.63
C LYS A 342 -6.17 -22.01 -3.01
N ALA A 343 -5.29 -21.92 -2.02
CA ALA A 343 -4.90 -20.67 -1.40
C ALA A 343 -4.03 -19.78 -2.34
N ILE A 344 -3.22 -20.42 -3.18
CA ILE A 344 -2.35 -19.77 -4.15
C ILE A 344 -2.99 -19.87 -5.54
N GLY A 345 -3.18 -18.73 -6.21
CA GLY A 345 -3.76 -18.64 -7.53
C GLY A 345 -2.71 -18.66 -8.66
N ARG A 346 -2.99 -17.93 -9.74
CA ARG A 346 -2.12 -17.77 -10.91
C ARG A 346 -1.76 -16.30 -11.10
N SER A 347 -0.53 -16.05 -11.59
CA SER A 347 -0.07 -14.71 -11.96
C SER A 347 -0.41 -14.34 -13.39
N ARG A 348 -0.32 -13.05 -13.70
CA ARG A 348 -0.38 -12.54 -15.07
C ARG A 348 0.83 -12.99 -15.88
N ALA A 349 2.00 -13.03 -15.23
CA ALA A 349 3.22 -13.54 -15.85
C ALA A 349 3.07 -15.00 -16.30
N GLU A 350 2.49 -15.88 -15.46
CA GLU A 350 2.24 -17.27 -15.83
C GLU A 350 1.38 -17.42 -17.08
N ILE A 351 0.33 -16.58 -17.22
CA ILE A 351 -0.56 -16.60 -18.37
C ILE A 351 0.13 -16.06 -19.62
N THR A 352 1.03 -15.09 -19.47
CA THR A 352 1.71 -14.41 -20.57
C THR A 352 2.96 -15.17 -21.04
N TYR A 353 3.61 -15.94 -20.17
CA TYR A 353 4.86 -16.65 -20.42
C TYR A 353 4.89 -17.47 -21.72
N PRO A 354 3.89 -18.31 -22.06
CA PRO A 354 3.88 -19.08 -23.30
C PRO A 354 3.93 -18.20 -24.56
N TYR A 355 3.28 -17.03 -24.53
CA TYR A 355 3.28 -16.08 -25.64
C TYR A 355 4.65 -15.43 -25.83
N GLN A 356 5.31 -15.03 -24.73
CA GLN A 356 6.66 -14.47 -24.75
C GLN A 356 7.67 -15.48 -25.28
N LEU A 357 7.57 -16.75 -24.88
CA LEU A 357 8.43 -17.82 -25.35
C LEU A 357 8.30 -18.01 -26.88
N GLN A 358 7.05 -18.12 -27.36
CA GLN A 358 6.77 -18.26 -28.78
C GLN A 358 7.25 -17.06 -29.60
N LYS A 359 6.99 -15.84 -29.13
CA LYS A 359 7.40 -14.59 -29.79
C LYS A 359 8.93 -14.46 -29.85
N THR A 360 9.61 -14.79 -28.73
CA THR A 360 11.07 -14.80 -28.67
C THR A 360 11.66 -15.75 -29.70
N ALA A 361 11.12 -16.96 -29.80
CA ALA A 361 11.59 -17.93 -30.79
C ALA A 361 11.43 -17.44 -32.25
N LEU A 362 10.26 -16.82 -32.55
CA LEU A 362 9.99 -16.22 -33.84
C LEU A 362 10.92 -15.05 -34.16
N GLN A 363 11.15 -14.14 -33.20
CA GLN A 363 12.05 -12.99 -33.36
C GLN A 363 13.50 -13.46 -33.61
N ARG A 364 13.96 -14.44 -32.82
CA ARG A 364 15.29 -15.05 -33.04
C ARG A 364 15.41 -15.65 -34.44
N GLY A 365 14.41 -16.43 -34.87
CA GLY A 365 14.38 -17.03 -36.20
C GLY A 365 14.40 -16.00 -37.33
N ILE A 366 13.68 -14.87 -37.19
CA ILE A 366 13.71 -13.75 -38.14
C ILE A 366 15.11 -13.15 -38.21
N ASN A 367 15.71 -12.82 -37.06
CA ASN A 367 17.04 -12.22 -37.01
C ASN A 367 18.09 -13.14 -37.61
N ASP A 368 18.06 -14.42 -37.27
CA ASP A 368 19.00 -15.40 -37.81
C ASP A 368 18.82 -15.57 -39.33
N ASN A 369 17.57 -15.57 -39.83
CA ASN A 369 17.29 -15.60 -41.25
C ASN A 369 17.83 -14.35 -41.96
N ILE A 370 17.64 -13.13 -41.37
CA ILE A 370 18.21 -11.89 -41.92
C ILE A 370 19.74 -11.99 -42.02
N TYR A 371 20.40 -12.48 -40.96
CA TYR A 371 21.86 -12.68 -40.97
C TYR A 371 22.30 -13.66 -42.08
N MET A 372 21.57 -14.79 -42.22
CA MET A 372 21.88 -15.79 -43.22
C MET A 372 21.62 -15.32 -44.66
N VAL A 373 20.58 -14.50 -44.86
CA VAL A 373 20.24 -13.89 -46.16
C VAL A 373 21.28 -12.85 -46.55
N ASN A 374 21.71 -12.01 -45.60
CA ASN A 374 22.66 -10.93 -45.85
C ASN A 374 24.11 -11.48 -46.00
N ASN A 375 24.43 -12.58 -45.31
CA ASN A 375 25.74 -13.23 -45.35
C ASN A 375 25.57 -14.71 -45.77
N PRO A 376 25.21 -14.98 -47.03
CA PRO A 376 25.00 -16.35 -47.52
C PRO A 376 26.30 -17.12 -47.45
N ARG A 377 26.20 -18.39 -47.10
CA ARG A 377 27.33 -19.30 -47.24
C ARG A 377 27.59 -19.51 -48.73
N ASN A 378 28.84 -19.40 -49.12
CA ASN A 378 29.25 -19.61 -50.51
C ASN A 378 29.96 -20.96 -50.62
N VAL A 379 29.64 -21.71 -51.67
CA VAL A 379 30.45 -22.85 -52.13
C VAL A 379 31.41 -22.27 -53.09
N VAL A 380 32.71 -22.46 -52.83
CA VAL A 380 33.79 -21.83 -53.57
C VAL A 380 34.63 -22.94 -54.19
N HIS A 381 35.02 -22.77 -55.46
CA HIS A 381 35.94 -23.66 -56.06
C HIS A 381 37.36 -23.47 -55.48
N PRO A 382 38.19 -24.53 -55.37
CA PRO A 382 39.53 -24.41 -54.81
C PRO A 382 40.44 -23.36 -55.48
N ASP A 383 40.23 -23.06 -56.78
CA ASP A 383 41.03 -22.09 -57.56
C ASP A 383 40.67 -20.61 -57.28
N VAL A 384 39.75 -20.33 -56.35
CA VAL A 384 39.37 -18.97 -55.93
C VAL A 384 40.27 -18.52 -54.78
N ASP A 385 40.84 -17.34 -54.92
CA ASP A 385 41.59 -16.71 -53.82
C ASP A 385 40.68 -16.41 -52.62
N LEU A 386 40.84 -17.19 -51.53
CA LEU A 386 40.03 -17.07 -50.32
C LEU A 386 40.32 -15.78 -49.60
N ASP A 387 41.52 -15.22 -49.67
CA ASP A 387 41.87 -13.97 -48.98
C ASP A 387 41.15 -12.77 -49.61
N ASP A 388 41.02 -12.76 -50.94
CA ASP A 388 40.20 -11.75 -51.63
C ASP A 388 38.75 -11.87 -51.30
N MET A 389 38.21 -13.08 -51.13
CA MET A 389 36.83 -13.33 -50.82
C MET A 389 36.49 -12.99 -49.35
N LEU A 390 37.39 -13.26 -48.41
CA LEU A 390 37.22 -12.95 -46.98
C LEU A 390 37.44 -11.48 -46.69
N THR A 391 38.11 -10.74 -47.58
CA THR A 391 38.33 -9.31 -47.44
C THR A 391 37.10 -8.51 -47.89
N VAL A 392 36.28 -8.03 -46.94
CA VAL A 392 35.11 -7.23 -47.23
C VAL A 392 35.53 -5.84 -47.72
N ARG A 393 35.45 -5.58 -49.02
CA ARG A 393 35.71 -4.27 -49.64
C ARG A 393 34.57 -3.88 -50.55
N THR A 394 34.21 -2.61 -50.50
CA THR A 394 33.34 -2.02 -51.52
C THR A 394 34.08 -2.02 -52.84
N ASN A 395 33.51 -2.59 -53.88
CA ASN A 395 34.16 -2.83 -55.18
C ASN A 395 35.38 -3.76 -55.14
N GLY A 396 35.38 -4.76 -54.23
CA GLY A 396 36.40 -5.78 -54.15
C GLY A 396 36.42 -6.64 -55.43
N ILE A 397 37.61 -7.09 -55.85
CA ILE A 397 37.79 -8.00 -56.94
C ILE A 397 38.26 -9.33 -56.35
N ILE A 398 37.61 -10.41 -56.77
CA ILE A 398 37.98 -11.80 -56.38
C ILE A 398 38.76 -12.37 -57.54
N ARG A 399 40.00 -12.81 -57.28
CA ARG A 399 40.91 -13.41 -58.30
C ARG A 399 40.69 -14.90 -58.33
N LEU A 400 40.93 -15.45 -59.57
CA LEU A 400 41.01 -16.88 -59.83
C LEU A 400 42.46 -17.21 -60.16
N GLU A 401 42.91 -18.47 -59.96
CA GLU A 401 44.20 -18.93 -60.34
C GLU A 401 44.37 -18.89 -61.89
N GLU A 402 45.58 -18.61 -62.39
CA GLU A 402 45.80 -18.32 -63.77
C GLU A 402 45.52 -19.53 -64.70
N ASP A 403 45.68 -20.79 -64.22
CA ASP A 403 45.47 -22.02 -64.98
C ASP A 403 44.02 -22.59 -64.83
N THR A 404 43.08 -21.86 -64.26
CA THR A 404 41.72 -22.37 -64.08
C THR A 404 40.95 -22.48 -65.40
N GLN A 405 40.28 -23.63 -65.62
CA GLN A 405 39.36 -23.84 -66.75
C GLN A 405 37.88 -23.43 -66.39
N ILE A 406 37.65 -22.90 -65.23
CA ILE A 406 36.29 -22.59 -64.74
C ILE A 406 35.89 -21.21 -65.22
N LEU A 407 34.66 -21.12 -65.71
CA LEU A 407 34.03 -19.82 -65.99
C LEU A 407 33.87 -19.04 -64.73
N PRO A 408 34.23 -17.74 -64.65
CA PRO A 408 34.14 -16.91 -63.46
C PRO A 408 32.76 -16.95 -62.77
N GLY A 409 31.64 -17.08 -63.50
CA GLY A 409 30.32 -17.20 -62.99
C GLY A 409 29.99 -18.49 -62.26
N ASN A 410 30.84 -19.53 -62.39
CA ASN A 410 30.65 -20.83 -61.70
C ASN A 410 31.69 -21.07 -60.59
N ALA A 411 32.57 -20.10 -60.37
CA ALA A 411 33.63 -20.23 -59.37
C ALA A 411 33.12 -20.02 -57.90
N VAL A 412 32.11 -19.25 -57.73
CA VAL A 412 31.44 -18.95 -56.43
C VAL A 412 29.96 -19.20 -56.58
N PHE A 413 29.39 -20.08 -55.74
CA PHE A 413 28.01 -20.40 -55.77
C PHE A 413 27.39 -20.05 -54.38
N PRO A 414 26.59 -18.96 -54.27
CA PRO A 414 25.93 -18.60 -53.02
C PRO A 414 24.80 -19.58 -52.71
N LEU A 415 24.76 -20.11 -51.49
CA LEU A 415 23.64 -20.91 -51.00
C LEU A 415 22.49 -19.94 -50.67
N SER A 416 21.55 -19.82 -51.60
CA SER A 416 20.39 -18.95 -51.44
C SER A 416 19.44 -19.47 -50.36
N ILE A 417 19.25 -18.69 -49.31
CA ILE A 417 18.28 -18.96 -48.27
C ILE A 417 17.08 -18.03 -48.50
N PRO A 418 15.83 -18.53 -48.56
CA PRO A 418 14.67 -17.67 -48.74
C PRO A 418 14.46 -16.77 -47.54
N TYR A 419 14.09 -15.51 -47.75
CA TYR A 419 13.69 -14.60 -46.72
C TYR A 419 12.26 -14.91 -46.23
N ILE A 420 12.11 -15.24 -44.94
CA ILE A 420 10.85 -15.64 -44.31
C ILE A 420 10.24 -14.53 -43.43
N GLY A 421 10.89 -13.38 -43.35
CA GLY A 421 10.53 -12.33 -42.36
C GLY A 421 9.08 -11.83 -42.47
N GLN A 422 8.51 -11.68 -43.69
CA GLN A 422 7.14 -11.22 -43.85
C GLN A 422 6.10 -12.20 -43.28
N GLN A 423 6.27 -13.50 -43.54
CA GLN A 423 5.39 -14.53 -43.02
C GLN A 423 5.49 -14.64 -41.52
N ALA A 424 6.70 -14.56 -40.97
CA ALA A 424 6.95 -14.63 -39.55
C ALA A 424 6.37 -13.40 -38.79
N LEU A 425 6.43 -12.20 -39.38
CA LEU A 425 5.79 -11.00 -38.82
C LEU A 425 4.28 -11.15 -38.70
N GLN A 426 3.60 -11.77 -39.66
CA GLN A 426 2.15 -12.06 -39.59
C GLN A 426 1.84 -13.00 -38.44
N VAL A 427 2.68 -14.00 -38.18
CA VAL A 427 2.53 -14.91 -37.03
C VAL A 427 2.76 -14.16 -35.72
N ILE A 428 3.73 -13.27 -35.62
CA ILE A 428 3.96 -12.43 -34.45
C ILE A 428 2.72 -11.56 -34.17
N GLN A 429 2.16 -10.92 -35.19
CA GLN A 429 0.93 -10.12 -35.05
C GLN A 429 -0.26 -10.97 -34.55
N TYR A 430 -0.37 -12.20 -35.02
CA TYR A 430 -1.37 -13.15 -34.53
C TYR A 430 -1.15 -13.51 -33.06
N VAL A 431 0.11 -13.80 -32.66
CA VAL A 431 0.48 -14.07 -31.25
C VAL A 431 0.15 -12.87 -30.37
N ASP A 432 0.50 -11.65 -30.80
CA ASP A 432 0.20 -10.41 -30.07
C ASP A 432 -1.31 -10.19 -29.91
N SER A 433 -2.09 -10.43 -30.96
CA SER A 433 -3.55 -10.31 -30.89
C SER A 433 -4.17 -11.33 -29.92
N THR A 434 -3.68 -12.58 -29.94
CA THR A 434 -4.16 -13.65 -29.04
C THR A 434 -3.75 -13.36 -27.60
N ARG A 435 -2.50 -12.87 -27.36
CA ARG A 435 -2.06 -12.40 -26.05
C ARG A 435 -2.99 -11.30 -25.55
N ALA A 436 -3.24 -10.27 -26.35
CA ALA A 436 -4.12 -9.16 -25.98
C ALA A 436 -5.55 -9.61 -25.65
N GLN A 437 -6.10 -10.57 -26.42
CA GLN A 437 -7.41 -11.16 -26.11
C GLN A 437 -7.39 -11.94 -24.79
N THR A 438 -6.33 -12.68 -24.49
CA THR A 438 -6.22 -13.49 -23.28
C THR A 438 -5.98 -12.60 -22.05
N THR A 439 -5.02 -11.66 -22.14
CA THR A 439 -4.65 -10.81 -21.02
C THR A 439 -5.57 -9.59 -20.84
N GLY A 440 -6.19 -9.08 -21.89
CA GLY A 440 -6.90 -7.81 -21.89
C GLY A 440 -5.99 -6.59 -21.98
N SER A 441 -4.67 -6.79 -21.96
CA SER A 441 -3.70 -5.71 -22.11
C SER A 441 -3.55 -5.38 -23.60
N LEU A 442 -4.23 -4.32 -24.04
CA LEU A 442 -4.20 -3.83 -25.41
C LEU A 442 -3.07 -2.80 -25.58
N MET A 443 -2.48 -2.74 -26.78
CA MET A 443 -1.52 -1.68 -27.13
C MET A 443 -2.12 -0.28 -27.03
N ALA A 444 -3.43 -0.14 -27.13
CA ALA A 444 -4.16 1.10 -26.94
C ALA A 444 -3.96 1.70 -25.53
N ASN A 445 -3.82 0.86 -24.50
CA ASN A 445 -3.55 1.31 -23.12
C ASN A 445 -2.11 1.82 -22.94
N GLN A 446 -1.20 1.51 -23.87
CA GLN A 446 0.19 1.96 -23.87
C GLN A 446 0.41 3.25 -24.68
N GLY A 447 -0.65 3.84 -25.24
CA GLY A 447 -0.55 5.09 -26.01
C GLY A 447 0.14 4.98 -27.38
N LEU A 448 0.42 3.76 -27.87
CA LEU A 448 1.25 3.53 -29.06
C LEU A 448 0.49 3.44 -30.41
N GLU A 449 -0.85 3.54 -30.40
CA GLU A 449 -1.66 3.37 -31.64
C GLU A 449 -2.36 4.66 -32.14
N ALA A 450 -1.70 5.81 -32.08
CA ALA A 450 -2.26 7.06 -32.59
C ALA A 450 -2.67 7.00 -34.08
N ASP A 451 -2.01 6.20 -34.90
CA ASP A 451 -2.32 6.05 -36.33
C ASP A 451 -3.57 5.21 -36.63
N LYS A 452 -3.90 4.24 -35.78
CA LYS A 452 -5.14 3.43 -35.90
C LYS A 452 -6.35 4.16 -35.36
N LEU A 453 -6.18 5.09 -34.42
CA LEU A 453 -7.24 5.95 -33.87
C LEU A 453 -7.95 6.79 -34.94
N ASN A 454 -7.27 7.10 -36.05
CA ASN A 454 -7.87 7.87 -37.16
C ASN A 454 -8.81 7.02 -38.07
N GLN A 455 -8.85 5.70 -37.92
CA GLN A 455 -9.63 4.81 -38.77
C GLN A 455 -10.79 4.11 -38.04
N GLU A 456 -10.82 4.12 -36.72
CA GLU A 456 -11.91 3.51 -35.93
C GLU A 456 -12.84 4.57 -35.34
N THR A 457 -14.15 4.29 -35.34
CA THR A 457 -15.14 5.15 -34.69
C THR A 457 -14.88 5.18 -33.19
N ALA A 458 -14.99 6.36 -32.55
CA ALA A 458 -14.81 6.57 -31.12
C ALA A 458 -15.58 5.55 -30.25
N THR A 459 -16.77 5.13 -30.71
CA THR A 459 -17.62 4.13 -30.06
C THR A 459 -16.95 2.75 -30.00
N ARG A 460 -16.25 2.34 -31.06
CA ARG A 460 -15.60 1.04 -31.12
C ARG A 460 -14.32 1.03 -30.25
N PHE A 461 -13.57 2.14 -30.28
CA PHE A 461 -12.42 2.32 -29.42
C PHE A 461 -12.79 2.29 -27.93
N ASN A 462 -13.86 3.00 -27.53
CA ASN A 462 -14.37 2.97 -26.18
C ASN A 462 -14.84 1.56 -25.78
N GLY A 463 -15.54 0.83 -26.65
CA GLY A 463 -15.96 -0.53 -26.36
C GLY A 463 -14.80 -1.53 -26.16
N VAL A 464 -13.70 -1.34 -26.87
CA VAL A 464 -12.48 -2.14 -26.71
C VAL A 464 -11.74 -1.77 -25.41
N LYS A 465 -11.65 -0.48 -25.09
CA LYS A 465 -11.10 0.02 -23.84
C LYS A 465 -11.91 -0.48 -22.64
N ASP A 466 -13.23 -0.36 -22.69
CA ASP A 466 -14.16 -0.84 -21.64
C ASP A 466 -13.98 -2.35 -21.37
N SER A 467 -13.75 -3.15 -22.42
CA SER A 467 -13.48 -4.59 -22.29
C SER A 467 -12.14 -4.91 -21.65
N SER A 468 -11.10 -4.10 -21.90
CA SER A 468 -9.80 -4.20 -21.26
C SER A 468 -9.89 -3.81 -19.78
N ASP A 469 -10.53 -2.68 -19.52
CA ASP A 469 -10.70 -2.15 -18.16
C ASP A 469 -11.51 -3.13 -17.28
N ALA A 470 -12.50 -3.83 -17.85
CA ALA A 470 -13.26 -4.84 -17.12
C ALA A 470 -12.44 -6.04 -16.63
N LYS A 471 -11.35 -6.42 -17.35
CA LYS A 471 -10.45 -7.49 -16.88
C LYS A 471 -9.55 -7.02 -15.75
N ILE A 472 -9.00 -5.81 -15.85
CA ILE A 472 -8.22 -5.20 -14.78
C ILE A 472 -9.08 -4.99 -13.54
N GLU A 473 -10.33 -4.58 -13.72
CA GLU A 473 -11.29 -4.43 -12.64
C GLU A 473 -11.58 -5.76 -11.93
N LEU A 474 -11.73 -6.86 -12.68
CA LEU A 474 -11.89 -8.19 -12.07
C LEU A 474 -10.68 -8.58 -11.22
N ILE A 475 -9.46 -8.30 -11.69
CA ILE A 475 -8.23 -8.53 -10.93
C ILE A 475 -8.22 -7.66 -9.67
N ALA A 476 -8.53 -6.37 -9.81
CA ALA A 476 -8.62 -5.47 -8.68
C ALA A 476 -9.69 -5.93 -7.66
N ARG A 477 -10.84 -6.42 -8.13
CA ARG A 477 -11.86 -7.02 -7.25
C ARG A 477 -11.36 -8.27 -6.54
N ASN A 478 -10.63 -9.15 -7.24
CA ASN A 478 -9.99 -10.31 -6.62
C ASN A 478 -9.05 -9.86 -5.50
N TYR A 479 -8.20 -8.87 -5.75
CA TYR A 479 -7.30 -8.31 -4.74
C TYR A 479 -8.06 -7.68 -3.57
N GLY A 480 -9.08 -6.88 -3.86
CA GLY A 480 -9.90 -6.22 -2.85
C GLY A 480 -10.59 -7.20 -1.90
N GLU A 481 -11.24 -8.22 -2.46
CA GLU A 481 -12.03 -9.19 -1.68
C GLU A 481 -11.17 -10.25 -0.97
N THR A 482 -9.96 -10.52 -1.44
CA THR A 482 -9.08 -11.51 -0.80
C THR A 482 -8.06 -10.87 0.14
N GLY A 483 -7.06 -10.19 -0.41
CA GLY A 483 -5.93 -9.69 0.37
C GLY A 483 -6.23 -8.41 1.14
N PHE A 484 -6.75 -7.38 0.45
CA PHE A 484 -7.01 -6.10 1.13
C PHE A 484 -8.05 -6.24 2.24
N ARG A 485 -9.16 -6.92 1.96
CA ARG A 485 -10.17 -7.19 2.98
C ARG A 485 -9.55 -7.88 4.20
N LYS A 486 -8.74 -8.93 3.99
CA LYS A 486 -8.07 -9.66 5.07
C LYS A 486 -7.08 -8.80 5.85
N LEU A 487 -6.31 -7.96 5.16
CA LEU A 487 -5.38 -7.01 5.79
C LEU A 487 -6.11 -6.03 6.72
N TYR A 488 -7.19 -5.41 6.23
CA TYR A 488 -7.93 -4.42 7.01
C TYR A 488 -8.70 -5.05 8.18
N GLU A 489 -9.31 -6.24 7.99
CA GLU A 489 -9.92 -7.02 9.08
C GLU A 489 -8.88 -7.36 10.15
N GLY A 490 -7.70 -7.80 9.72
CA GLY A 490 -6.62 -8.16 10.62
C GLY A 490 -6.05 -6.99 11.40
N ILE A 491 -5.83 -5.85 10.75
CA ILE A 491 -5.39 -4.62 11.43
C ILE A 491 -6.44 -4.17 12.46
N ALA A 492 -7.73 -4.17 12.10
CA ALA A 492 -8.79 -3.82 13.03
C ALA A 492 -8.81 -4.76 14.26
N TRP A 493 -8.60 -6.07 14.04
CA TRP A 493 -8.49 -7.06 15.10
C TRP A 493 -7.27 -6.81 16.01
N LEU A 494 -6.08 -6.57 15.43
CA LEU A 494 -4.86 -6.27 16.18
C LEU A 494 -5.02 -5.04 17.05
N VAL A 495 -5.48 -3.94 16.46
CA VAL A 495 -5.62 -2.66 17.14
C VAL A 495 -6.64 -2.75 18.28
N SER A 496 -7.79 -3.41 18.06
CA SER A 496 -8.80 -3.60 19.10
C SER A 496 -8.32 -4.41 20.31
N ARG A 497 -7.36 -5.32 20.10
CA ARG A 497 -6.87 -6.24 21.13
C ARG A 497 -5.65 -5.71 21.87
N TYR A 498 -4.72 -5.13 21.17
CA TYR A 498 -3.39 -4.79 21.70
C TYR A 498 -3.17 -3.29 21.94
N GLN A 499 -3.82 -2.41 21.20
CA GLN A 499 -3.66 -0.98 21.41
C GLN A 499 -4.37 -0.55 22.70
N ASN A 500 -3.57 -0.03 23.64
CA ASN A 500 -4.06 0.30 25.00
C ASN A 500 -4.39 1.79 25.19
N SER A 501 -4.00 2.65 24.25
CA SER A 501 -4.11 4.10 24.36
C SER A 501 -5.11 4.68 23.36
N GLU A 502 -5.75 5.76 23.76
CA GLU A 502 -6.49 6.61 22.84
C GLU A 502 -5.51 7.28 21.89
N THR A 503 -5.80 7.26 20.62
CA THR A 503 -4.93 7.85 19.60
C THR A 503 -5.66 8.99 18.92
N GLU A 504 -5.03 10.16 18.93
CA GLU A 504 -5.44 11.29 18.10
C GLU A 504 -4.78 11.18 16.73
N PHE A 505 -5.58 11.19 15.70
CA PHE A 505 -5.09 11.22 14.33
C PHE A 505 -5.85 12.28 13.51
N ARG A 506 -5.22 12.78 12.48
CA ARG A 506 -5.83 13.80 11.62
C ARG A 506 -6.18 13.21 10.27
N VAL A 507 -7.46 13.32 9.92
CA VAL A 507 -7.96 12.97 8.60
C VAL A 507 -8.65 14.19 8.02
N LEU A 508 -8.23 14.61 6.84
CA LEU A 508 -8.80 15.76 6.12
C LEU A 508 -8.85 17.07 6.94
N GLY A 509 -7.86 17.26 7.84
CA GLY A 509 -7.76 18.46 8.67
C GLY A 509 -8.50 18.39 9.99
N LYS A 510 -9.39 17.39 10.21
CA LYS A 510 -10.09 17.17 11.48
C LYS A 510 -9.27 16.24 12.38
N ALA A 511 -9.08 16.62 13.65
CA ALA A 511 -8.53 15.74 14.66
C ALA A 511 -9.64 14.80 15.15
N LEU A 512 -9.38 13.51 15.06
CA LEU A 512 -10.29 12.47 15.55
C LEU A 512 -9.58 11.68 16.64
N THR A 513 -10.24 11.50 17.77
CA THR A 513 -9.75 10.66 18.86
C THR A 513 -10.49 9.33 18.81
N VAL A 514 -9.77 8.23 18.72
CA VAL A 514 -10.35 6.89 18.68
C VAL A 514 -9.77 6.04 19.80
N ASN A 515 -10.67 5.30 20.46
CA ASN A 515 -10.31 4.29 21.44
C ASN A 515 -10.68 2.89 20.91
N PRO A 516 -9.75 2.17 20.30
CA PRO A 516 -10.05 0.88 19.66
C PRO A 516 -10.53 -0.21 20.64
N LYS A 517 -10.15 -0.14 21.91
CA LYS A 517 -10.66 -1.05 22.95
C LYS A 517 -12.16 -0.90 23.24
N ALA A 518 -12.71 0.27 22.96
CA ALA A 518 -14.14 0.52 23.12
C ALA A 518 -14.99 -0.15 22.03
N TRP A 519 -14.39 -0.62 20.95
CA TRP A 519 -15.10 -1.28 19.86
C TRP A 519 -15.71 -2.60 20.30
N LYS A 520 -17.01 -2.71 20.16
CA LYS A 520 -17.81 -3.85 20.66
C LYS A 520 -18.42 -4.67 19.54
N TYR A 521 -18.62 -4.06 18.37
CA TYR A 521 -19.38 -4.68 17.29
C TYR A 521 -18.48 -5.34 16.27
N ALA A 522 -18.87 -6.53 15.82
CA ALA A 522 -18.28 -7.16 14.65
C ALA A 522 -18.91 -6.58 13.39
N HIS A 523 -18.12 -5.89 12.58
CA HIS A 523 -18.57 -5.28 11.34
C HIS A 523 -18.22 -6.15 10.14
N HIS A 524 -19.08 -6.10 9.12
CA HIS A 524 -18.75 -6.70 7.84
C HIS A 524 -17.80 -5.77 7.09
N VAL A 525 -16.74 -6.33 6.50
CA VAL A 525 -15.75 -5.56 5.75
C VAL A 525 -16.06 -5.70 4.27
N GLN A 526 -16.24 -4.56 3.61
CA GLN A 526 -16.51 -4.47 2.19
C GLN A 526 -15.37 -3.72 1.49
N SER A 527 -14.88 -4.30 0.42
CA SER A 527 -13.92 -3.65 -0.46
C SER A 527 -14.63 -2.63 -1.35
N ASN A 528 -14.09 -1.41 -1.42
CA ASN A 528 -14.63 -0.35 -2.28
C ASN A 528 -14.11 -0.42 -3.72
N VAL A 529 -13.53 -1.54 -4.11
CA VAL A 529 -13.08 -1.82 -5.47
C VAL A 529 -14.28 -2.10 -6.35
N GLY A 530 -14.86 -1.06 -6.93
CA GLY A 530 -16.04 -1.15 -7.80
C GLY A 530 -15.83 -0.47 -9.15
N LEU A 531 -16.77 -0.75 -10.07
CA LEU A 531 -16.93 -0.06 -11.35
C LEU A 531 -16.96 1.45 -11.10
N GLY A 532 -15.90 2.15 -11.46
CA GLY A 532 -15.78 3.60 -11.31
C GLY A 532 -14.88 4.09 -10.19
N ALA A 533 -14.28 3.23 -9.34
CA ALA A 533 -13.27 3.67 -8.35
C ALA A 533 -12.03 4.30 -9.01
N GLY A 534 -11.79 4.02 -10.30
CA GLY A 534 -10.74 4.65 -11.10
C GLY A 534 -11.24 5.71 -12.10
N ASP A 535 -12.55 5.85 -12.28
CA ASP A 535 -13.15 6.76 -13.26
C ASP A 535 -13.73 8.00 -12.53
N ASN A 536 -12.82 8.86 -12.05
CA ASN A 536 -13.19 10.08 -11.34
C ASN A 536 -14.12 10.98 -12.17
N GLU A 537 -14.01 10.96 -13.50
CA GLU A 537 -14.87 11.77 -14.38
C GLU A 537 -16.32 11.30 -14.33
N LYS A 538 -16.60 9.99 -14.49
CA LYS A 538 -17.96 9.46 -14.39
C LYS A 538 -18.57 9.59 -13.00
N SER A 539 -17.73 9.39 -11.97
CA SER A 539 -18.11 9.60 -10.56
C SER A 539 -18.49 11.04 -10.30
N LEU A 540 -17.68 12.00 -10.77
CA LEU A 540 -17.95 13.43 -10.65
C LEU A 540 -19.22 13.83 -11.42
N GLU A 541 -19.44 13.32 -12.63
CA GLU A 541 -20.64 13.59 -13.42
C GLU A 541 -21.89 13.07 -12.69
N THR A 542 -21.82 11.85 -12.12
CA THR A 542 -22.92 11.29 -11.32
C THR A 542 -23.19 12.10 -10.06
N LEU A 543 -22.14 12.51 -9.33
CA LEU A 543 -22.26 13.34 -8.13
C LEU A 543 -22.80 14.74 -8.45
N GLN A 544 -22.41 15.34 -9.58
CA GLN A 544 -23.00 16.58 -10.06
C GLN A 544 -24.48 16.43 -10.41
N GLY A 545 -24.88 15.28 -10.98
CA GLY A 545 -26.28 14.93 -11.21
C GLY A 545 -27.07 14.85 -9.89
N ILE A 546 -26.53 14.16 -8.88
CA ILE A 546 -27.13 14.04 -7.55
C ILE A 546 -27.24 15.43 -6.89
N TYR A 547 -26.21 16.25 -6.95
CA TYR A 547 -26.23 17.61 -6.45
C TYR A 547 -27.34 18.45 -7.10
N GLY A 548 -27.53 18.34 -8.41
CA GLY A 548 -28.62 19.01 -9.11
C GLY A 548 -30.00 18.58 -8.66
N ILE A 549 -30.18 17.29 -8.36
CA ILE A 549 -31.44 16.73 -7.80
C ILE A 549 -31.66 17.26 -6.37
N GLN A 550 -30.65 17.23 -5.51
CA GLN A 550 -30.72 17.75 -4.14
C GLN A 550 -31.11 19.22 -4.12
N GLN A 551 -30.46 20.04 -4.95
CA GLN A 551 -30.81 21.47 -5.11
C GLN A 551 -32.27 21.68 -5.53
N SER A 552 -32.77 20.88 -6.46
CA SER A 552 -34.19 20.97 -6.89
C SER A 552 -35.18 20.57 -5.79
N LEU A 553 -34.84 19.57 -4.99
CA LEU A 553 -35.66 19.12 -3.86
C LEU A 553 -35.73 20.17 -2.74
N ILE A 554 -34.59 20.81 -2.40
CA ILE A 554 -34.54 21.88 -1.42
C ILE A 554 -35.36 23.09 -1.89
N GLN A 555 -35.25 23.49 -3.15
CA GLN A 555 -36.05 24.58 -3.74
C GLN A 555 -37.57 24.30 -3.71
N GLN A 556 -37.98 23.04 -3.78
CA GLN A 556 -39.36 22.61 -3.67
C GLN A 556 -39.85 22.46 -2.21
N GLY A 557 -38.98 22.73 -1.22
CA GLY A 557 -39.30 22.58 0.20
C GLY A 557 -39.49 21.13 0.65
N SER A 558 -38.87 20.17 -0.06
CA SER A 558 -38.94 18.75 0.29
C SER A 558 -38.00 18.44 1.45
N THR A 559 -38.43 17.61 2.39
CA THR A 559 -37.62 17.12 3.52
C THR A 559 -36.71 15.95 3.16
N LEU A 560 -36.63 15.58 1.86
CA LEU A 560 -35.82 14.45 1.38
C LEU A 560 -34.32 14.82 1.20
N ALA A 561 -33.97 16.10 1.20
CA ALA A 561 -32.60 16.57 1.12
C ALA A 561 -32.43 17.77 2.05
N ASP A 562 -31.35 17.72 2.85
CA ASP A 562 -30.98 18.76 3.82
C ASP A 562 -29.63 19.38 3.44
N GLU A 563 -29.26 20.49 4.05
CA GLU A 563 -27.97 21.18 3.85
C GLU A 563 -26.77 20.25 4.12
N LYS A 564 -26.92 19.35 5.09
CA LYS A 564 -25.95 18.30 5.39
C LYS A 564 -25.73 17.33 4.24
N ASP A 565 -26.81 16.91 3.58
CA ASP A 565 -26.72 16.01 2.41
C ASP A 565 -26.03 16.68 1.23
N VAL A 566 -26.31 17.97 1.05
CA VAL A 566 -25.62 18.79 0.05
C VAL A 566 -24.15 18.94 0.35
N TYR A 567 -23.80 19.24 1.61
CA TYR A 567 -22.41 19.31 2.05
C TYR A 567 -21.66 17.99 1.84
N ASN A 568 -22.27 16.87 2.19
CA ASN A 568 -21.69 15.54 1.96
C ASN A 568 -21.44 15.25 0.47
N THR A 569 -22.36 15.69 -0.39
CA THR A 569 -22.21 15.51 -1.86
C THR A 569 -21.08 16.41 -2.39
N LEU A 570 -21.03 17.67 -1.96
CA LEU A 570 -19.98 18.62 -2.30
C LEU A 570 -18.61 18.16 -1.79
N SER A 571 -18.54 17.62 -0.58
CA SER A 571 -17.31 17.04 -0.03
C SER A 571 -16.75 15.94 -0.93
N ARG A 572 -17.61 15.03 -1.38
CA ARG A 572 -17.21 13.95 -2.29
C ARG A 572 -16.81 14.45 -3.67
N ILE A 573 -17.41 15.53 -4.16
CA ILE A 573 -17.04 16.18 -5.43
C ILE A 573 -15.62 16.78 -5.32
N VAL A 574 -15.35 17.49 -4.23
CA VAL A 574 -14.04 18.11 -3.98
C VAL A 574 -12.94 17.06 -3.82
N GLU A 575 -13.20 16.01 -3.03
CA GLU A 575 -12.30 14.87 -2.86
C GLU A 575 -12.05 14.15 -4.19
N GLY A 576 -13.09 13.89 -4.95
CA GLY A 576 -13.01 13.26 -6.27
C GLY A 576 -12.27 14.10 -7.31
N ALA A 577 -12.28 15.43 -7.16
CA ALA A 577 -11.49 16.35 -7.97
C ALA A 577 -10.01 16.43 -7.56
N GLY A 578 -9.61 15.72 -6.49
CA GLY A 578 -8.22 15.64 -6.02
C GLY A 578 -7.81 16.69 -5.00
N PHE A 579 -8.76 17.44 -4.44
CA PHE A 579 -8.49 18.41 -3.38
C PHE A 579 -8.68 17.77 -2.01
N PRO A 580 -7.63 17.70 -1.16
CA PRO A 580 -7.71 16.98 0.12
C PRO A 580 -8.43 17.74 1.24
N ARG A 581 -8.75 19.02 1.04
CA ARG A 581 -9.34 19.88 2.06
C ARG A 581 -10.67 20.47 1.60
N VAL A 582 -11.76 19.88 2.06
CA VAL A 582 -13.12 20.33 1.76
C VAL A 582 -13.42 21.68 2.41
N ASN A 583 -12.89 21.90 3.63
CA ASN A 583 -13.12 23.12 4.43
C ASN A 583 -12.54 24.40 3.77
N GLU A 584 -11.66 24.28 2.75
CA GLU A 584 -11.20 25.43 1.96
C GLU A 584 -12.29 25.97 1.03
N PHE A 585 -13.28 25.14 0.68
CA PHE A 585 -14.32 25.45 -0.30
C PHE A 585 -15.70 25.58 0.35
N PHE A 586 -16.01 24.79 1.38
CA PHE A 586 -17.32 24.70 2.02
C PHE A 586 -17.18 24.54 3.53
N ASN A 587 -18.03 25.25 4.31
CA ASN A 587 -18.12 25.09 5.76
C ASN A 587 -19.02 23.92 6.10
N ASP A 588 -18.66 23.16 7.16
CA ASP A 588 -19.46 22.05 7.67
C ASP A 588 -20.64 22.58 8.46
N PRO A 589 -21.92 22.32 8.07
CA PRO A 589 -23.09 22.80 8.78
C PRO A 589 -23.23 22.21 10.19
N GLU A 590 -22.53 21.12 10.54
CA GLU A 590 -22.51 20.58 11.91
C GLU A 590 -21.53 21.32 12.83
N GLU A 591 -20.40 21.78 12.31
CA GLU A 591 -19.39 22.51 13.08
C GLU A 591 -19.96 23.83 13.61
N ASP A 592 -20.78 24.52 12.81
CA ASP A 592 -21.47 25.73 13.26
C ASP A 592 -22.52 25.45 14.33
N THR A 593 -23.20 24.31 14.28
CA THR A 593 -24.20 23.92 15.32
C THR A 593 -23.56 23.36 16.58
N GLU A 594 -22.43 22.68 16.53
CA GLU A 594 -21.71 22.20 17.72
C GLU A 594 -21.00 23.33 18.46
N THR A 595 -20.38 24.27 17.76
CA THR A 595 -19.80 25.47 18.37
C THR A 595 -20.86 26.31 19.07
N LEU A 596 -22.02 26.50 18.44
CA LEU A 596 -23.17 27.19 19.06
C LEU A 596 -23.77 26.44 20.27
N LYS A 597 -23.78 25.10 20.24
CA LYS A 597 -24.22 24.27 21.41
C LYS A 597 -23.18 24.35 22.53
N ALA A 598 -21.90 24.30 22.25
CA ALA A 598 -20.84 24.43 23.23
C ALA A 598 -20.80 25.83 23.87
N GLU A 599 -20.97 26.88 23.07
CA GLU A 599 -21.11 28.26 23.59
C GLU A 599 -22.36 28.42 24.47
N ASN A 600 -23.50 27.85 24.08
CA ASN A 600 -24.71 27.83 24.87
C ASN A 600 -24.57 27.03 26.18
N GLU A 601 -23.85 25.91 26.19
CA GLU A 601 -23.54 25.17 27.43
C GLU A 601 -22.61 25.96 28.36
N ILE A 602 -21.62 26.64 27.84
CA ILE A 602 -20.71 27.49 28.60
C ILE A 602 -21.49 28.68 29.18
N LEU A 603 -22.33 29.31 28.38
CA LEU A 603 -23.25 30.39 28.84
C LEU A 603 -24.21 29.91 29.91
N ASN A 604 -24.82 28.73 29.76
CA ASN A 604 -25.71 28.16 30.77
C ASN A 604 -24.97 27.80 32.08
N LYS A 605 -23.77 27.26 32.02
CA LYS A 605 -22.92 27.02 33.21
C LYS A 605 -22.54 28.32 33.90
N MET A 606 -22.25 29.37 33.15
CA MET A 606 -21.93 30.70 33.69
C MET A 606 -23.14 31.37 34.32
N VAL A 607 -24.33 31.21 33.75
CA VAL A 607 -25.61 31.69 34.33
C VAL A 607 -25.92 30.96 35.63
N VAL A 608 -25.72 29.63 35.71
CA VAL A 608 -25.92 28.85 36.96
C VAL A 608 -24.91 29.28 38.02
N GLN A 609 -23.64 29.48 37.69
CA GLN A 609 -22.65 29.99 38.65
C GLN A 609 -22.96 31.39 39.19
N LEU A 610 -23.45 32.27 38.31
CA LEU A 610 -23.88 33.61 38.69
C LEU A 610 -25.14 33.58 39.58
N GLN A 611 -26.06 32.65 39.34
CA GLN A 611 -27.23 32.44 40.20
C GLN A 611 -26.85 31.85 41.57
N GLU A 612 -25.90 30.95 41.65
CA GLU A 612 -25.37 30.42 42.92
C GLU A 612 -24.59 31.49 43.71
N GLN A 613 -23.81 32.34 43.06
CA GLN A 613 -23.15 33.48 43.71
C GLN A 613 -24.16 34.52 44.22
N ALA A 614 -25.23 34.78 43.48
CA ALA A 614 -26.30 35.69 43.92
C ALA A 614 -27.08 35.16 45.12
N GLN A 615 -27.25 33.86 45.29
CA GLN A 615 -27.87 33.23 46.46
C GLN A 615 -26.98 33.25 47.71
N MET A 616 -25.67 33.36 47.59
CA MET A 616 -24.75 33.44 48.74
C MET A 616 -24.57 34.86 49.31
N MET A 617 -25.01 35.91 48.63
CA MET A 617 -24.92 37.30 49.09
C MET A 617 -26.26 37.82 49.66
N GLN A 618 -26.63 37.36 50.83
CA GLN A 618 -27.67 38.04 51.64
C GLN A 618 -27.10 39.26 52.36
N ASN A 619 -27.04 40.41 51.66
CA ASN A 619 -26.79 41.72 52.33
C ASN A 619 -27.49 42.87 51.57
N PRO A 620 -28.09 43.83 52.21
CA PRO A 620 -28.98 44.86 51.62
C PRO A 620 -28.29 45.92 50.77
N LEU A 621 -26.98 45.88 50.61
CA LEU A 621 -26.20 46.71 49.63
C LEU A 621 -26.21 46.11 48.22
N ALA A 622 -26.74 44.91 48.05
CA ALA A 622 -26.73 44.18 46.82
C ALA A 622 -27.85 44.53 45.82
N GLU A 623 -28.93 45.19 46.26
CA GLU A 623 -30.03 45.56 45.36
C GLU A 623 -29.61 46.56 44.26
N ALA A 624 -28.68 47.47 44.56
CA ALA A 624 -28.17 48.41 43.56
C ALA A 624 -27.15 47.78 42.54
N GLU A 625 -26.44 46.72 42.99
CA GLU A 625 -25.55 45.94 42.08
C GLU A 625 -26.33 44.90 41.29
N GLN A 626 -27.40 44.29 41.84
CA GLN A 626 -28.30 43.41 41.12
C GLN A 626 -28.97 44.10 39.93
N ILE A 627 -29.46 45.34 40.12
CA ILE A 627 -30.03 46.11 39.01
C ILE A 627 -29.00 46.42 37.91
N LYS A 628 -27.73 46.65 38.28
CA LYS A 628 -26.65 46.82 37.31
C LYS A 628 -26.27 45.51 36.59
N GLN A 629 -26.28 44.36 37.29
CA GLN A 629 -26.03 43.05 36.70
C GLN A 629 -27.19 42.58 35.85
N GLU A 630 -28.45 42.78 36.23
CA GLU A 630 -29.61 42.53 35.37
C GLU A 630 -29.60 43.38 34.10
N ALA A 631 -29.23 44.65 34.20
CA ALA A 631 -29.10 45.54 33.06
C ALA A 631 -27.95 45.11 32.13
N PHE A 632 -26.86 44.53 32.70
CA PHE A 632 -25.75 43.99 31.91
C PHE A 632 -26.13 42.65 31.25
N LEU A 633 -26.87 41.76 31.95
CA LEU A 633 -27.38 40.51 31.39
C LEU A 633 -28.41 40.74 30.27
N VAL A 634 -29.33 41.68 30.47
CA VAL A 634 -30.30 42.07 29.43
C VAL A 634 -29.60 42.69 28.24
N LYS A 635 -28.54 43.47 28.46
CA LYS A 635 -27.73 44.01 27.36
C LYS A 635 -26.94 42.92 26.63
N ALA A 636 -26.33 41.95 27.35
CA ALA A 636 -25.63 40.82 26.76
C ALA A 636 -26.59 39.89 25.98
N GLN A 637 -27.79 39.65 26.47
CA GLN A 637 -28.84 38.92 25.75
C GLN A 637 -29.33 39.68 24.51
N SER A 638 -29.48 40.99 24.61
CA SER A 638 -29.85 41.84 23.48
C SER A 638 -28.74 41.87 22.42
N ASP A 639 -27.47 41.96 22.85
CA ASP A 639 -26.33 41.97 21.92
C ASP A 639 -26.14 40.56 21.26
N ALA A 640 -26.41 39.48 22.00
CA ALA A 640 -26.40 38.12 21.43
C ALA A 640 -27.55 37.90 20.42
N GLN A 641 -28.78 38.40 20.75
CA GLN A 641 -29.93 38.36 19.84
C GLN A 641 -29.71 39.23 18.60
N ILE A 642 -29.06 40.38 18.75
CA ILE A 642 -28.67 41.25 17.62
C ILE A 642 -27.64 40.54 16.74
N LYS A 643 -26.68 39.84 17.33
CA LYS A 643 -25.66 39.09 16.59
C LYS A 643 -26.25 37.89 15.85
N VAL A 644 -27.18 37.17 16.44
CA VAL A 644 -27.95 36.07 15.81
C VAL A 644 -28.80 36.64 14.66
N ALA A 645 -29.48 37.76 14.88
CA ALA A 645 -30.26 38.42 13.84
C ALA A 645 -29.38 38.99 12.69
N GLN A 646 -28.15 39.45 13.00
CA GLN A 646 -27.18 39.86 12.01
C GLN A 646 -26.68 38.67 11.20
N LEU A 647 -26.35 37.55 11.83
CA LEU A 647 -25.93 36.31 11.14
C LEU A 647 -27.04 35.73 10.24
N GLN A 648 -28.31 35.82 10.72
CA GLN A 648 -29.45 35.44 9.86
C GLN A 648 -29.62 36.39 8.68
N SER A 649 -29.46 37.69 8.89
CA SER A 649 -29.50 38.69 7.81
C SER A 649 -28.36 38.55 6.82
N ASP A 650 -27.14 38.24 7.30
CA ASP A 650 -25.98 38.02 6.47
C ASP A 650 -26.13 36.73 5.66
N ASN A 651 -26.71 35.69 6.22
CA ASN A 651 -27.04 34.45 5.54
C ASN A 651 -28.11 34.64 4.45
N GLU A 652 -29.16 35.41 4.76
CA GLU A 652 -30.19 35.80 3.78
C GLU A 652 -29.61 36.64 2.63
N GLN A 653 -28.69 37.58 2.94
CA GLN A 653 -28.00 38.37 1.92
C GLN A 653 -27.05 37.53 1.08
N PHE A 654 -26.36 36.56 1.70
CA PHE A 654 -25.50 35.62 0.98
C PHE A 654 -26.31 34.70 0.07
N GLN A 655 -27.44 34.16 0.53
CA GLN A 655 -28.34 33.37 -0.31
C GLN A 655 -28.96 34.18 -1.45
N ALA A 656 -29.35 35.44 -1.20
CA ALA A 656 -29.83 36.33 -2.23
C ALA A 656 -28.76 36.60 -3.29
N LYS A 657 -27.50 36.76 -2.89
CA LYS A 657 -26.35 36.95 -3.80
C LYS A 657 -26.05 35.69 -4.63
N LEU A 658 -26.11 34.50 -4.00
CA LEU A 658 -25.96 33.21 -4.67
C LEU A 658 -27.09 32.97 -5.71
N MET A 659 -28.33 33.32 -5.38
CA MET A 659 -29.46 33.26 -6.31
C MET A 659 -29.29 34.26 -7.48
N ALA A 660 -28.75 35.44 -7.22
CA ALA A 660 -28.48 36.42 -8.29
C ALA A 660 -27.37 35.96 -9.22
N ASP A 661 -26.32 35.34 -8.65
CA ASP A 661 -25.17 34.84 -9.45
C ASP A 661 -25.54 33.57 -10.22
N SER A 662 -26.37 32.65 -9.64
CA SER A 662 -26.89 31.48 -10.33
C SER A 662 -27.84 31.86 -11.48
N LYS A 663 -28.66 32.89 -11.30
CA LYS A 663 -29.52 33.43 -12.35
C LYS A 663 -28.71 34.04 -13.49
N LYS A 664 -27.63 34.76 -13.19
CA LYS A 664 -26.70 35.30 -14.18
C LYS A 664 -26.00 34.19 -14.97
N ALA A 665 -25.56 33.12 -14.26
CA ALA A 665 -24.94 31.97 -14.90
C ALA A 665 -25.90 31.19 -15.80
N SER A 666 -27.19 31.10 -15.44
CA SER A 666 -28.22 30.48 -16.28
C SER A 666 -28.57 31.33 -17.48
N GLU A 667 -28.59 32.65 -17.34
CA GLU A 667 -28.78 33.60 -18.47
C GLU A 667 -27.59 33.58 -19.45
N ASP A 668 -26.34 33.51 -18.95
CA ASP A 668 -25.14 33.36 -19.78
C ASP A 668 -25.10 31.97 -20.49
N LEU A 669 -25.58 30.90 -19.85
CA LEU A 669 -25.68 29.58 -20.47
C LEU A 669 -26.76 29.56 -21.58
N ALA A 670 -27.90 30.19 -21.32
CA ALA A 670 -28.97 30.33 -22.32
C ALA A 670 -28.52 31.16 -23.54
N LEU A 671 -27.74 32.22 -23.31
CA LEU A 671 -27.13 33.03 -24.39
C LEU A 671 -26.11 32.22 -25.20
N LYS A 672 -25.29 31.41 -24.56
CA LYS A 672 -24.33 30.52 -25.26
C LYS A 672 -25.04 29.40 -26.03
N LEU A 673 -26.15 28.86 -25.52
CA LEU A 673 -26.97 27.86 -26.23
C LEU A 673 -27.64 28.46 -27.48
N THR A 674 -28.16 29.71 -27.38
CA THR A 674 -28.73 30.40 -28.56
C THR A 674 -27.64 30.81 -29.56
N GLU A 675 -26.42 31.10 -29.14
CA GLU A 675 -25.29 31.30 -30.07
C GLU A 675 -24.83 30.02 -30.76
N LEU A 676 -24.95 28.88 -30.12
CA LEU A 676 -24.65 27.58 -30.72
C LEU A 676 -25.73 27.11 -31.69
N GLU A 677 -27.01 27.36 -31.39
CA GLU A 677 -28.13 27.09 -32.31
C GLU A 677 -28.14 28.02 -33.56
N LEU A 678 -27.53 29.22 -33.46
CA LEU A 678 -27.36 30.11 -34.62
C LEU A 678 -26.15 29.74 -35.46
N LYS A 679 -25.23 28.89 -34.98
CA LYS A 679 -24.03 28.41 -35.71
C LYS A 679 -24.20 27.00 -36.29
N ALA A 680 -25.26 26.27 -35.95
CA ALA A 680 -25.66 25.04 -36.59
C ALA A 680 -26.68 25.30 -37.69
#